data_41871335640e9cb72f08de36eaefd8f2
#
_entry.id   41871335640e9cb72f08de36eaefd8f2
#
_cell.length_a   1.000
_cell.length_b   1.000
_cell.length_c   1.000
_cell.angle_alpha   90.00
_cell.angle_beta   90.00
_cell.angle_gamma   90.00
#
_symmetry.space_group_name_H-M   'P 1'
#
loop_
_entity.id
_entity.type
_entity.pdbx_description
1 polymer ?
#
loop_
_entity_poly.entity_id
_entity_poly.type
_entity_poly.pdbx_seq_one_letter_code
_entity_poly.pdbx_strand_id
1 'polypeptide(L)'
;INNLGHERGYMSIDNVKVNIGNAEIGFETGKLALQAPGSVVVTSGDTTVLVTTVSNKSVRDGIDFFPLTVDVEERMYSAGKIPGGFFRREGRQTEKAILACRLIDRPLRPSFKDGFRCETQIIATVLSVDNENEYDILALNAASLGLQLAGVPLESAVGAVRMSLINDNWVVQATNTELEESVFDMVVAGSLNPKGEIDIVMVEAGATDNAFNKIDEGSAAPSENIVADGIDMSKEFISKLIEAQKELVAKRDVPEIDWPIIEDYPEELKSQISEAFGSDVEAAMAITDRSERSEKQSSLEEQAVEKFLDEEDDNTKAIKLAFKSIVKNTVRDRVLSGGARLDGRTPTDIRNISAEINLLPTVHGSSLFLRGETQVLNVTTLGMSRLEQMLDTIDTVTSKRYMHHYNFPPYSTGEAYPMRGPKRREIGHGALAEKALVPVIPPKIDFPYTIRVVSEAISSNGSTSQASVCASSLSLMAAGVPIREHVAGIAMGLISKDDTYVTLTDILGAEDALGDMDFKVAGTRNVITALQLDMKIEGLPADVLRKALNQAMDARHHILDIMEDTIAQPAESLSGNAPRLETIELPKDKIGEVIGPKGKNIKKIEEETGCSVEIDDDGILTLGSTEEEAIAAGKEMVMLIIDPPEAEVGAQYDGEVVSVATYGAFINILPGRDGLLHVSKFHSSKRVNNTEAVVSVGDKIKVNVDSIENGKVSLSPVEDLEIPEEAEGGDSKNSRDRKPSRSRNGNRNGRDKKSDNGGKSSNRKRVSFEDEFEKGL
;
A
#
# COMPACT_ATOMS: atom_id res chain seq x y z
N ILE A 1 -51.65 -15.69 27.91
CA ILE A 1 -50.36 -15.08 28.26
C ILE A 1 -49.86 -15.80 29.51
N ASN A 2 -49.20 -16.94 29.37
CA ASN A 2 -48.31 -17.48 30.42
C ASN A 2 -47.61 -18.74 29.88
N ASN A 3 -46.30 -18.82 30.11
CA ASN A 3 -45.42 -19.95 30.00
C ASN A 3 -45.02 -20.42 28.58
N LEU A 4 -44.06 -19.71 28.02
CA LEU A 4 -42.94 -20.30 27.28
C LEU A 4 -41.65 -19.75 27.88
N GLY A 5 -41.35 -20.19 29.10
CA GLY A 5 -40.03 -20.12 29.68
C GLY A 5 -39.15 -21.18 29.01
N HIS A 6 -38.55 -20.87 27.88
CA HIS A 6 -37.34 -21.57 27.47
C HIS A 6 -36.23 -21.01 28.37
N GLU A 7 -35.83 -21.82 29.32
CA GLU A 7 -34.50 -21.75 29.94
C GLU A 7 -33.46 -21.83 28.81
N ARG A 8 -33.09 -20.68 28.25
CA ARG A 8 -31.81 -20.58 27.57
C ARG A 8 -30.78 -20.68 28.70
N GLY A 9 -30.28 -21.90 28.92
CA GLY A 9 -29.08 -22.10 29.71
C GLY A 9 -28.03 -21.12 29.25
N TYR A 10 -27.41 -20.37 30.12
CA TYR A 10 -26.24 -19.57 29.84
C TYR A 10 -25.24 -20.53 29.18
N MET A 11 -24.91 -20.29 27.87
CA MET A 11 -23.84 -21.05 27.25
C MET A 11 -22.57 -20.85 28.07
N SER A 12 -21.89 -21.94 28.43
CA SER A 12 -20.62 -21.87 29.12
C SER A 12 -19.63 -21.04 28.31
N ILE A 13 -18.85 -20.23 28.98
CA ILE A 13 -17.70 -19.57 28.35
C ILE A 13 -16.55 -20.57 28.46
N ASP A 14 -16.05 -21.01 27.30
CA ASP A 14 -14.94 -21.95 27.23
C ASP A 14 -13.73 -21.25 26.59
N ASN A 15 -12.56 -21.55 27.12
CA ASN A 15 -11.30 -21.00 26.61
C ASN A 15 -10.18 -22.04 26.58
N VAL A 16 -9.20 -21.75 25.72
CA VAL A 16 -7.93 -22.49 25.63
C VAL A 16 -6.84 -21.47 25.36
N LYS A 17 -5.68 -21.67 25.97
CA LYS A 17 -4.48 -20.88 25.75
C LYS A 17 -3.35 -21.77 25.28
N VAL A 18 -2.56 -21.29 24.33
CA VAL A 18 -1.42 -22.01 23.79
C VAL A 18 -0.23 -21.06 23.66
N ASN A 19 0.97 -21.55 24.02
CA ASN A 19 2.21 -20.80 23.84
C ASN A 19 2.83 -21.16 22.49
N ILE A 20 3.03 -20.13 21.67
CA ILE A 20 3.62 -20.23 20.33
C ILE A 20 4.84 -19.30 20.28
N GLY A 21 6.03 -19.90 20.34
CA GLY A 21 7.25 -19.12 20.55
C GLY A 21 7.19 -18.35 21.87
N ASN A 22 7.36 -17.04 21.80
CA ASN A 22 7.27 -16.14 22.97
C ASN A 22 5.85 -15.57 23.22
N ALA A 23 4.90 -15.83 22.32
CA ALA A 23 3.54 -15.33 22.43
C ALA A 23 2.59 -16.34 23.05
N GLU A 24 1.66 -15.88 23.90
CA GLU A 24 0.50 -16.66 24.37
C GLU A 24 -0.72 -16.26 23.53
N ILE A 25 -1.30 -17.23 22.80
CA ILE A 25 -2.53 -17.06 22.05
C ILE A 25 -3.68 -17.68 22.84
N GLY A 26 -4.70 -16.87 23.12
CA GLY A 26 -5.91 -17.29 23.81
C GLY A 26 -7.11 -17.35 22.87
N PHE A 27 -7.88 -18.45 22.92
CA PHE A 27 -9.15 -18.59 22.22
C PHE A 27 -10.28 -18.67 23.24
N GLU A 28 -11.36 -17.90 23.06
CA GLU A 28 -12.56 -17.89 23.90
C GLU A 28 -13.80 -17.98 23.01
N THR A 29 -14.79 -18.77 23.41
CA THR A 29 -16.09 -18.87 22.77
C THR A 29 -17.25 -18.82 23.76
N GLY A 30 -18.46 -18.53 23.29
CA GLY A 30 -19.69 -18.54 24.10
C GLY A 30 -20.00 -17.23 24.81
N LYS A 31 -19.21 -16.16 24.64
CA LYS A 31 -19.41 -14.86 25.28
C LYS A 31 -19.98 -13.78 24.35
N LEU A 32 -19.42 -13.64 23.16
CA LEU A 32 -19.81 -12.64 22.17
C LEU A 32 -20.49 -13.29 20.97
N ALA A 33 -21.29 -12.52 20.24
CA ALA A 33 -21.96 -12.92 19.00
C ALA A 33 -22.75 -14.24 19.11
N LEU A 34 -23.56 -14.37 20.19
CA LEU A 34 -24.29 -15.61 20.56
C LEU A 34 -25.28 -16.14 19.52
N GLN A 35 -25.56 -15.41 18.43
CA GLN A 35 -26.41 -15.86 17.34
C GLN A 35 -25.61 -16.42 16.16
N ALA A 36 -24.31 -16.16 16.11
CA ALA A 36 -23.44 -16.77 15.10
C ALA A 36 -23.15 -18.23 15.50
N PRO A 37 -23.35 -19.21 14.60
CA PRO A 37 -23.03 -20.61 14.88
C PRO A 37 -21.59 -20.81 15.30
N GLY A 38 -20.62 -20.14 14.64
CA GLY A 38 -19.23 -20.06 15.06
C GLY A 38 -18.90 -18.66 15.52
N SER A 39 -18.41 -18.52 16.75
CA SER A 39 -17.97 -17.25 17.33
C SER A 39 -16.76 -17.49 18.22
N VAL A 40 -15.67 -16.80 17.91
CA VAL A 40 -14.39 -16.92 18.60
C VAL A 40 -13.84 -15.53 18.90
N VAL A 41 -13.43 -15.30 20.14
CA VAL A 41 -12.56 -14.19 20.50
C VAL A 41 -11.16 -14.72 20.63
N VAL A 42 -10.23 -14.15 19.87
CA VAL A 42 -8.80 -14.53 19.94
C VAL A 42 -7.99 -13.35 20.47
N THR A 43 -7.02 -13.65 21.31
CA THR A 43 -6.15 -12.65 21.96
C THR A 43 -4.68 -13.05 21.89
N SER A 44 -3.82 -12.05 21.73
CA SER A 44 -2.37 -12.12 21.99
C SER A 44 -1.93 -10.77 22.53
N GLY A 45 -1.30 -10.74 23.71
CA GLY A 45 -1.11 -9.46 24.41
C GLY A 45 -2.44 -8.74 24.62
N ASP A 46 -2.50 -7.45 24.29
CA ASP A 46 -3.74 -6.64 24.33
C ASP A 46 -4.45 -6.58 22.95
N THR A 47 -3.91 -7.22 21.92
CA THR A 47 -4.60 -7.37 20.63
C THR A 47 -5.72 -8.39 20.75
N THR A 48 -6.93 -7.99 20.34
CA THR A 48 -8.16 -8.79 20.47
C THR A 48 -8.96 -8.73 19.19
N VAL A 49 -9.33 -9.89 18.65
CA VAL A 49 -10.16 -10.02 17.44
C VAL A 49 -11.37 -10.90 17.73
N LEU A 50 -12.56 -10.45 17.32
CA LEU A 50 -13.77 -11.27 17.28
C LEU A 50 -13.93 -11.81 15.86
N VAL A 51 -13.97 -13.13 15.72
CA VAL A 51 -14.27 -13.79 14.45
C VAL A 51 -15.60 -14.52 14.54
N THR A 52 -16.49 -14.26 13.59
CA THR A 52 -17.80 -14.91 13.46
C THR A 52 -17.88 -15.66 12.14
N THR A 53 -18.50 -16.84 12.20
CA THR A 53 -18.72 -17.70 11.04
C THR A 53 -20.18 -18.08 10.96
N VAL A 54 -20.77 -17.86 9.79
CA VAL A 54 -22.16 -18.23 9.47
C VAL A 54 -22.19 -18.90 8.10
N SER A 55 -22.88 -20.03 8.01
CA SER A 55 -23.14 -20.71 6.74
C SER A 55 -24.63 -20.94 6.55
N ASN A 56 -25.15 -20.67 5.35
CA ASN A 56 -26.52 -20.96 4.98
C ASN A 56 -26.70 -22.48 4.85
N LYS A 57 -27.87 -23.00 5.28
CA LYS A 57 -28.15 -24.44 5.27
C LYS A 57 -28.66 -24.97 3.90
N SER A 58 -28.78 -24.11 2.92
CA SER A 58 -29.22 -24.46 1.57
C SER A 58 -28.32 -23.82 0.54
N VAL A 59 -28.21 -24.48 -0.59
CA VAL A 59 -27.47 -24.00 -1.75
C VAL A 59 -28.42 -23.14 -2.60
N ARG A 60 -27.89 -22.04 -3.16
CA ARG A 60 -28.60 -21.16 -4.07
C ARG A 60 -28.71 -21.86 -5.44
N ASP A 61 -29.89 -21.81 -6.06
CA ASP A 61 -30.11 -22.39 -7.38
C ASP A 61 -29.12 -21.86 -8.43
N GLY A 62 -28.61 -22.76 -9.25
CA GLY A 62 -27.73 -22.44 -10.37
C GLY A 62 -26.27 -22.11 -10.03
N ILE A 63 -25.88 -22.12 -8.75
CA ILE A 63 -24.50 -21.85 -8.37
C ILE A 63 -23.55 -23.01 -8.74
N ASP A 64 -22.40 -22.69 -9.30
CA ASP A 64 -21.38 -23.64 -9.75
C ASP A 64 -20.01 -23.45 -9.05
N PHE A 65 -19.95 -22.60 -8.03
CA PHE A 65 -18.76 -22.34 -7.24
C PHE A 65 -19.10 -22.28 -5.75
N PHE A 66 -18.12 -22.38 -4.90
CA PHE A 66 -18.28 -22.19 -3.45
C PHE A 66 -18.26 -20.70 -3.08
N PRO A 67 -19.38 -20.13 -2.61
CA PRO A 67 -19.48 -18.72 -2.24
C PRO A 67 -18.98 -18.47 -0.81
N LEU A 68 -17.66 -18.43 -0.64
CA LEU A 68 -17.03 -18.02 0.61
C LEU A 68 -16.74 -16.52 0.57
N THR A 69 -17.24 -15.79 1.56
CA THR A 69 -16.96 -14.37 1.79
C THR A 69 -16.18 -14.22 3.10
N VAL A 70 -15.02 -13.60 3.02
CA VAL A 70 -14.20 -13.25 4.17
C VAL A 70 -14.08 -11.73 4.23
N ASP A 71 -14.46 -11.14 5.37
CA ASP A 71 -14.36 -9.72 5.62
C ASP A 71 -13.58 -9.46 6.91
N VAL A 72 -12.65 -8.49 6.85
CA VAL A 72 -11.92 -7.98 7.99
C VAL A 72 -12.33 -6.53 8.23
N GLU A 73 -12.80 -6.25 9.42
CA GLU A 73 -13.29 -4.96 9.84
C GLU A 73 -12.35 -4.34 10.87
N GLU A 74 -11.49 -3.46 10.40
CA GLU A 74 -10.63 -2.64 11.27
C GLU A 74 -11.46 -1.51 11.85
N ARG A 75 -11.66 -1.52 13.17
CA ARG A 75 -12.36 -0.46 13.88
C ARG A 75 -11.37 0.52 14.46
N MET A 76 -11.44 1.79 14.07
CA MET A 76 -10.51 2.83 14.52
C MET A 76 -10.47 2.96 16.06
N TYR A 77 -11.57 2.65 16.74
CA TYR A 77 -11.60 2.62 18.20
C TYR A 77 -10.66 1.56 18.80
N SER A 78 -10.31 0.50 18.06
CA SER A 78 -9.37 -0.54 18.53
C SER A 78 -7.97 0.02 18.83
N ALA A 79 -7.59 1.08 18.12
CA ALA A 79 -6.36 1.84 18.34
C ALA A 79 -6.59 3.16 19.09
N GLY A 80 -7.78 3.36 19.70
CA GLY A 80 -8.14 4.61 20.38
C GLY A 80 -8.30 5.81 19.45
N LYS A 81 -8.48 5.59 18.14
CA LYS A 81 -8.57 6.64 17.12
C LYS A 81 -10.01 6.93 16.70
N ILE A 82 -10.26 8.15 16.23
CA ILE A 82 -11.48 8.54 15.51
C ILE A 82 -11.13 8.69 14.04
N PRO A 83 -11.90 8.10 13.08
CA PRO A 83 -11.61 8.19 11.65
C PRO A 83 -11.39 9.63 11.19
N GLY A 84 -10.33 9.88 10.41
CA GLY A 84 -9.93 11.20 9.92
C GLY A 84 -10.87 11.77 8.86
N GLY A 85 -11.64 10.92 8.16
CA GLY A 85 -12.56 11.30 7.11
C GLY A 85 -13.68 12.26 7.58
N PHE A 86 -14.32 12.97 6.65
CA PHE A 86 -15.36 13.97 6.95
C PHE A 86 -16.51 13.42 7.81
N PHE A 87 -16.97 12.20 7.54
CA PHE A 87 -18.07 11.57 8.27
C PHE A 87 -17.67 10.97 9.62
N ARG A 88 -16.38 10.98 9.98
CA ARG A 88 -15.86 10.37 11.22
C ARG A 88 -16.32 8.92 11.42
N ARG A 89 -16.42 8.18 10.34
CA ARG A 89 -16.83 6.79 10.30
C ARG A 89 -15.94 6.03 9.31
N GLU A 90 -15.66 4.76 9.62
CA GLU A 90 -14.98 3.83 8.72
C GLU A 90 -15.76 3.70 7.40
N GLY A 91 -15.05 3.74 6.30
CA GLY A 91 -15.59 3.67 4.94
C GLY A 91 -15.27 2.33 4.28
N ARG A 92 -14.48 2.37 3.22
CA ARG A 92 -13.98 1.16 2.56
C ARG A 92 -12.91 0.49 3.41
N GLN A 93 -12.79 -0.84 3.25
CA GLN A 93 -11.71 -1.59 3.87
C GLN A 93 -10.35 -1.01 3.45
N THR A 94 -9.40 -0.99 4.38
CA THR A 94 -8.01 -0.62 4.10
C THR A 94 -7.34 -1.66 3.22
N GLU A 95 -6.21 -1.32 2.62
CA GLU A 95 -5.40 -2.29 1.87
C GLU A 95 -4.99 -3.47 2.76
N LYS A 96 -4.53 -3.19 4.00
CA LYS A 96 -4.16 -4.22 4.99
C LYS A 96 -5.34 -5.14 5.32
N ALA A 97 -6.53 -4.60 5.55
CA ALA A 97 -7.73 -5.41 5.79
C ALA A 97 -8.08 -6.32 4.60
N ILE A 98 -7.95 -5.81 3.36
CA ILE A 98 -8.18 -6.60 2.14
C ILE A 98 -7.13 -7.72 2.01
N LEU A 99 -5.86 -7.43 2.32
CA LEU A 99 -4.80 -8.45 2.31
C LEU A 99 -5.03 -9.50 3.39
N ALA A 100 -5.45 -9.10 4.59
CA ALA A 100 -5.84 -10.02 5.66
C ALA A 100 -7.05 -10.90 5.27
N CYS A 101 -8.07 -10.34 4.57
CA CYS A 101 -9.16 -11.15 4.00
C CYS A 101 -8.62 -12.25 3.06
N ARG A 102 -7.64 -11.91 2.22
CA ARG A 102 -7.02 -12.87 1.29
C ARG A 102 -6.16 -13.91 2.02
N LEU A 103 -5.44 -13.46 3.05
CA LEU A 103 -4.61 -14.34 3.90
C LEU A 103 -5.46 -15.40 4.61
N ILE A 104 -6.68 -15.05 5.02
CA ILE A 104 -7.64 -15.97 5.66
C ILE A 104 -8.33 -16.87 4.62
N ASP A 105 -8.79 -16.32 3.49
CA ASP A 105 -9.55 -17.05 2.46
C ASP A 105 -8.72 -18.16 1.80
N ARG A 106 -7.45 -17.89 1.48
CA ARG A 106 -6.60 -18.79 0.68
C ARG A 106 -6.37 -20.15 1.32
N PRO A 107 -5.95 -20.29 2.60
CA PRO A 107 -5.75 -21.58 3.22
C PRO A 107 -7.06 -22.25 3.68
N LEU A 108 -8.13 -21.47 3.93
CA LEU A 108 -9.39 -22.05 4.39
C LEU A 108 -10.27 -22.57 3.25
N ARG A 109 -10.24 -21.91 2.09
CA ARG A 109 -11.09 -22.33 0.95
C ARG A 109 -10.86 -23.78 0.51
N PRO A 110 -9.64 -24.28 0.35
CA PRO A 110 -9.39 -25.67 -0.02
C PRO A 110 -9.67 -26.67 1.12
N SER A 111 -9.84 -26.21 2.36
CA SER A 111 -10.14 -27.11 3.49
C SER A 111 -11.62 -27.55 3.59
N PHE A 112 -12.51 -26.94 2.80
CA PHE A 112 -13.91 -27.37 2.75
C PHE A 112 -14.06 -28.62 1.91
N LYS A 113 -14.99 -29.46 2.31
CA LYS A 113 -15.32 -30.69 1.58
C LYS A 113 -15.74 -30.40 0.15
N ASP A 114 -15.20 -31.17 -0.79
CA ASP A 114 -15.59 -31.05 -2.20
C ASP A 114 -17.10 -31.11 -2.41
N GLY A 115 -17.64 -30.28 -3.30
CA GLY A 115 -19.07 -30.18 -3.55
C GLY A 115 -19.85 -29.36 -2.52
N PHE A 116 -19.23 -28.86 -1.45
CA PHE A 116 -19.88 -27.92 -0.53
C PHE A 116 -20.05 -26.56 -1.21
N ARG A 117 -21.32 -26.09 -1.32
CA ARG A 117 -21.67 -24.85 -2.02
C ARG A 117 -22.64 -23.96 -1.24
N CYS A 118 -22.79 -24.19 0.05
CA CYS A 118 -23.55 -23.30 0.91
C CYS A 118 -22.82 -21.99 1.11
N GLU A 119 -23.51 -20.86 0.93
CA GLU A 119 -22.96 -19.53 1.13
C GLU A 119 -22.44 -19.39 2.56
N THR A 120 -21.15 -19.12 2.71
CA THR A 120 -20.46 -19.05 4.00
C THR A 120 -19.80 -17.70 4.14
N GLN A 121 -19.99 -17.06 5.29
CA GLN A 121 -19.39 -15.76 5.61
C GLN A 121 -18.55 -15.86 6.89
N ILE A 122 -17.34 -15.33 6.81
CA ILE A 122 -16.42 -15.13 7.92
C ILE A 122 -16.20 -13.62 8.09
N ILE A 123 -16.45 -13.10 9.29
CA ILE A 123 -16.17 -11.69 9.61
C ILE A 123 -15.22 -11.64 10.80
N ALA A 124 -14.04 -11.08 10.59
CA ALA A 124 -13.08 -10.77 11.64
C ALA A 124 -13.18 -9.27 11.98
N THR A 125 -13.55 -8.97 13.23
CA THR A 125 -13.64 -7.60 13.74
C THR A 125 -12.51 -7.34 14.72
N VAL A 126 -11.64 -6.41 14.40
CA VAL A 126 -10.53 -6.00 15.26
C VAL A 126 -11.07 -5.10 16.36
N LEU A 127 -11.04 -5.58 17.63
CA LEU A 127 -11.63 -4.91 18.79
C LEU A 127 -10.62 -4.11 19.60
N SER A 128 -9.35 -4.55 19.62
CA SER A 128 -8.25 -3.89 20.30
C SER A 128 -6.93 -4.22 19.60
N VAL A 129 -5.99 -3.29 19.54
CA VAL A 129 -4.62 -3.49 19.06
C VAL A 129 -3.63 -2.85 20.03
N ASP A 130 -2.53 -3.57 20.28
CA ASP A 130 -1.43 -3.11 21.12
C ASP A 130 -0.23 -2.58 20.33
N ASN A 131 -0.32 -2.61 18.99
CA ASN A 131 0.73 -2.28 18.04
C ASN A 131 2.00 -3.17 18.10
N GLU A 132 1.94 -4.28 18.84
CA GLU A 132 3.01 -5.27 18.94
C GLU A 132 2.60 -6.60 18.32
N ASN A 133 1.34 -7.00 18.48
CA ASN A 133 0.83 -8.30 18.00
C ASN A 133 -0.08 -8.09 16.79
N GLU A 134 0.32 -8.63 15.64
CA GLU A 134 -0.46 -8.55 14.41
C GLU A 134 -1.76 -9.35 14.49
N TYR A 135 -2.85 -8.75 14.05
CA TYR A 135 -4.19 -9.34 14.15
C TYR A 135 -4.51 -10.38 13.06
N ASP A 136 -3.81 -10.38 11.94
CA ASP A 136 -4.10 -11.19 10.75
C ASP A 136 -3.97 -12.70 11.03
N ILE A 137 -2.88 -13.12 11.69
CA ILE A 137 -2.65 -14.52 12.08
C ILE A 137 -3.65 -14.97 13.15
N LEU A 138 -3.96 -14.09 14.09
CA LEU A 138 -4.98 -14.37 15.10
C LEU A 138 -6.34 -14.59 14.43
N ALA A 139 -6.71 -13.72 13.51
CA ALA A 139 -7.97 -13.81 12.76
C ALA A 139 -8.07 -15.10 11.93
N LEU A 140 -6.97 -15.52 11.27
CA LEU A 140 -6.94 -16.76 10.50
C LEU A 140 -7.18 -18.00 11.38
N ASN A 141 -6.45 -18.12 12.47
CA ASN A 141 -6.61 -19.23 13.41
C ASN A 141 -8.01 -19.28 14.04
N ALA A 142 -8.55 -18.10 14.40
CA ALA A 142 -9.90 -17.99 14.94
C ALA A 142 -10.98 -18.28 13.88
N ALA A 143 -10.73 -17.97 12.59
CA ALA A 143 -11.64 -18.31 11.50
C ALA A 143 -11.72 -19.82 11.27
N SER A 144 -10.58 -20.52 11.29
CA SER A 144 -10.54 -22.00 11.24
C SER A 144 -11.33 -22.61 12.39
N LEU A 145 -11.10 -22.14 13.63
CA LEU A 145 -11.84 -22.60 14.80
C LEU A 145 -13.33 -22.26 14.72
N GLY A 146 -13.68 -21.08 14.23
CA GLY A 146 -15.08 -20.64 14.05
C GLY A 146 -15.85 -21.52 13.07
N LEU A 147 -15.20 -21.95 11.98
CA LEU A 147 -15.78 -22.92 11.03
C LEU A 147 -16.06 -24.28 11.67
N GLN A 148 -15.12 -24.78 12.47
CA GLN A 148 -15.28 -26.03 13.21
C GLN A 148 -16.45 -25.94 14.21
N LEU A 149 -16.53 -24.86 14.98
CA LEU A 149 -17.62 -24.61 15.96
C LEU A 149 -18.99 -24.46 15.27
N ALA A 150 -19.01 -23.96 14.06
CA ALA A 150 -20.23 -23.86 13.25
C ALA A 150 -20.69 -25.22 12.66
N GLY A 151 -19.90 -26.27 12.81
CA GLY A 151 -20.18 -27.59 12.26
C GLY A 151 -20.17 -27.63 10.74
N VAL A 152 -19.37 -26.77 10.10
CA VAL A 152 -19.21 -26.73 8.64
C VAL A 152 -18.34 -27.93 8.21
N PRO A 153 -18.63 -28.60 7.07
CA PRO A 153 -17.90 -29.78 6.65
C PRO A 153 -16.50 -29.42 6.12
N LEU A 154 -15.51 -29.51 6.99
CA LEU A 154 -14.10 -29.33 6.67
C LEU A 154 -13.41 -30.69 6.57
N GLU A 155 -12.45 -30.83 5.64
CA GLU A 155 -11.55 -31.98 5.57
C GLU A 155 -10.57 -31.97 6.76
N SER A 156 -10.02 -30.76 7.09
CA SER A 156 -9.14 -30.61 8.23
C SER A 156 -9.16 -29.19 8.78
N ALA A 157 -8.70 -29.03 10.04
CA ALA A 157 -8.46 -27.76 10.66
C ALA A 157 -7.19 -27.11 10.08
N VAL A 158 -7.18 -25.79 9.96
CA VAL A 158 -6.03 -25.00 9.51
C VAL A 158 -5.43 -24.24 10.69
N GLY A 159 -4.11 -24.28 10.81
CA GLY A 159 -3.33 -23.42 11.73
C GLY A 159 -2.37 -22.56 10.95
N ALA A 160 -2.03 -21.39 11.47
CA ALA A 160 -1.06 -20.49 10.84
C ALA A 160 -0.18 -19.79 11.86
N VAL A 161 1.08 -19.57 11.48
CA VAL A 161 2.07 -18.85 12.29
C VAL A 161 2.83 -17.83 11.45
N ARG A 162 3.33 -16.78 12.12
CA ARG A 162 4.31 -15.84 11.57
C ARG A 162 5.70 -16.29 11.98
N MET A 163 6.62 -16.30 11.01
CA MET A 163 8.01 -16.68 11.17
C MET A 163 8.88 -15.54 10.66
N SER A 164 9.77 -15.01 11.48
CA SER A 164 10.62 -13.88 11.11
C SER A 164 12.09 -14.24 11.30
N LEU A 165 12.93 -13.93 10.31
CA LEU A 165 14.36 -14.19 10.35
C LEU A 165 15.09 -13.01 10.99
N ILE A 166 15.49 -13.17 12.24
CA ILE A 166 16.12 -12.14 13.07
C ILE A 166 17.48 -12.68 13.57
N ASN A 167 18.56 -11.96 13.29
CA ASN A 167 19.91 -12.38 13.70
C ASN A 167 20.21 -13.85 13.35
N ASP A 168 19.92 -14.23 12.11
CA ASP A 168 20.11 -15.57 11.53
C ASP A 168 19.30 -16.70 12.19
N ASN A 169 18.32 -16.36 13.03
CA ASN A 169 17.43 -17.31 13.68
C ASN A 169 15.96 -17.04 13.33
N TRP A 170 15.20 -18.14 13.19
CA TRP A 170 13.76 -18.03 13.01
C TRP A 170 13.07 -17.76 14.36
N VAL A 171 12.42 -16.60 14.47
CA VAL A 171 11.59 -16.19 15.60
C VAL A 171 10.14 -16.39 15.23
N VAL A 172 9.37 -17.05 16.11
CA VAL A 172 7.96 -17.35 15.88
C VAL A 172 7.09 -16.33 16.61
N GLN A 173 6.14 -15.73 15.91
CA GLN A 173 5.26 -14.67 16.42
C GLN A 173 6.09 -13.50 17.00
N ALA A 174 7.03 -13.00 16.20
CA ALA A 174 7.79 -11.80 16.55
C ALA A 174 6.83 -10.61 16.69
N THR A 175 7.11 -9.74 17.67
CA THR A 175 6.42 -8.47 17.85
C THR A 175 6.81 -7.47 16.77
N ASN A 176 6.01 -6.40 16.58
CA ASN A 176 6.35 -5.37 15.60
C ASN A 176 7.69 -4.69 15.91
N THR A 177 8.03 -4.51 17.18
CA THR A 177 9.35 -4.03 17.61
C THR A 177 10.47 -4.99 17.19
N GLU A 178 10.28 -6.31 17.36
CA GLU A 178 11.25 -7.30 16.91
C GLU A 178 11.37 -7.39 15.39
N LEU A 179 10.28 -7.15 14.64
CA LEU A 179 10.25 -7.14 13.17
C LEU A 179 11.14 -6.06 12.55
N GLU A 180 11.41 -4.96 13.24
CA GLU A 180 12.37 -3.93 12.79
C GLU A 180 13.78 -4.49 12.59
N GLU A 181 14.15 -5.55 13.34
CA GLU A 181 15.42 -6.25 13.22
C GLU A 181 15.41 -7.44 12.24
N SER A 182 14.25 -7.71 11.62
CA SER A 182 14.08 -8.85 10.72
C SER A 182 14.60 -8.56 9.31
N VAL A 183 15.24 -9.55 8.68
CA VAL A 183 15.58 -9.52 7.24
C VAL A 183 14.51 -10.14 6.36
N PHE A 184 13.66 -11.00 6.94
CA PHE A 184 12.61 -11.69 6.21
C PHE A 184 11.46 -12.07 7.13
N ASP A 185 10.23 -11.85 6.65
CA ASP A 185 9.00 -12.16 7.37
C ASP A 185 8.09 -13.04 6.53
N MET A 186 7.54 -14.11 7.11
CA MET A 186 6.64 -15.01 6.43
C MET A 186 5.49 -15.48 7.31
N VAL A 187 4.32 -15.61 6.70
CA VAL A 187 3.17 -16.32 7.27
C VAL A 187 3.09 -17.69 6.62
N VAL A 188 3.01 -18.71 7.43
CA VAL A 188 2.87 -20.10 6.99
C VAL A 188 1.59 -20.68 7.57
N ALA A 189 0.73 -21.21 6.70
CA ALA A 189 -0.46 -21.96 7.11
C ALA A 189 -0.36 -23.42 6.67
N GLY A 190 -0.85 -24.30 7.52
CA GLY A 190 -0.86 -25.72 7.27
C GLY A 190 -2.10 -26.41 7.83
N SER A 191 -2.36 -27.60 7.36
CA SER A 191 -3.45 -28.48 7.79
C SER A 191 -2.92 -29.84 8.19
N LEU A 192 -3.71 -30.57 8.97
CA LEU A 192 -3.34 -31.91 9.41
C LEU A 192 -3.77 -32.92 8.35
N ASN A 193 -2.80 -33.68 7.82
CA ASN A 193 -3.10 -34.75 6.87
C ASN A 193 -3.61 -36.03 7.57
N PRO A 194 -4.14 -37.00 6.81
CA PRO A 194 -4.63 -38.27 7.37
C PRO A 194 -3.59 -39.09 8.12
N LYS A 195 -2.28 -38.85 7.92
CA LYS A 195 -1.18 -39.49 8.65
C LYS A 195 -0.88 -38.80 9.98
N GLY A 196 -1.51 -37.65 10.27
CA GLY A 196 -1.27 -36.87 11.48
C GLY A 196 -0.06 -35.94 11.38
N GLU A 197 0.43 -35.64 10.17
CA GLU A 197 1.51 -34.73 9.91
C GLU A 197 0.96 -33.38 9.39
N ILE A 198 1.72 -32.30 9.52
CA ILE A 198 1.35 -30.99 9.00
C ILE A 198 1.80 -30.86 7.56
N ASP A 199 0.83 -30.65 6.69
CA ASP A 199 1.02 -30.26 5.30
C ASP A 199 0.88 -28.75 5.13
N ILE A 200 1.80 -28.15 4.40
CA ILE A 200 1.76 -26.69 4.13
C ILE A 200 0.75 -26.42 3.02
N VAL A 201 -0.19 -25.52 3.30
CA VAL A 201 -1.27 -25.15 2.36
C VAL A 201 -1.12 -23.72 1.83
N MET A 202 -0.42 -22.84 2.56
CA MET A 202 -0.21 -21.47 2.13
C MET A 202 1.08 -20.91 2.74
N VAL A 203 1.82 -20.14 1.95
CA VAL A 203 2.90 -19.28 2.45
C VAL A 203 2.74 -17.90 1.82
N GLU A 204 2.94 -16.86 2.63
CA GLU A 204 3.09 -15.49 2.18
C GLU A 204 4.29 -14.86 2.86
N ALA A 205 5.30 -14.47 2.08
CA ALA A 205 6.57 -14.04 2.64
C ALA A 205 7.21 -12.90 1.87
N GLY A 206 8.17 -12.23 2.49
CA GLY A 206 9.03 -11.25 1.82
C GLY A 206 10.14 -10.73 2.70
N ALA A 207 11.14 -10.15 2.04
CA ALA A 207 12.18 -9.40 2.70
C ALA A 207 11.60 -8.09 3.28
N THR A 208 12.14 -7.66 4.40
CA THR A 208 11.72 -6.43 5.07
C THR A 208 12.36 -5.20 4.39
N ASP A 209 11.84 -4.01 4.67
CA ASP A 209 12.35 -2.75 4.13
C ASP A 209 13.86 -2.57 4.43
N ASN A 210 14.31 -2.99 5.61
CA ASN A 210 15.70 -2.89 6.05
C ASN A 210 16.56 -4.12 5.73
N ALA A 211 16.03 -5.10 5.00
CA ALA A 211 16.71 -6.38 4.78
C ALA A 211 18.13 -6.22 4.23
N PHE A 212 18.32 -5.38 3.21
CA PHE A 212 19.63 -5.20 2.62
C PHE A 212 20.62 -4.48 3.54
N ASN A 213 20.16 -3.54 4.36
CA ASN A 213 21.02 -2.89 5.35
C ASN A 213 21.53 -3.92 6.37
N LYS A 214 20.63 -4.81 6.86
CA LYS A 214 20.98 -5.88 7.78
C LYS A 214 21.91 -6.91 7.14
N ILE A 215 21.70 -7.25 5.87
CA ILE A 215 22.61 -8.15 5.11
C ILE A 215 24.01 -7.51 4.98
N ASP A 216 24.11 -6.22 4.70
CA ASP A 216 25.37 -5.49 4.64
C ASP A 216 26.09 -5.44 6.00
N GLU A 217 25.33 -5.43 7.10
CA GLU A 217 25.82 -5.52 8.48
C GLU A 217 26.25 -6.95 8.86
N GLY A 218 25.96 -7.96 8.02
CA GLY A 218 26.43 -9.33 8.18
C GLY A 218 25.35 -10.38 8.45
N SER A 219 24.08 -10.01 8.41
CA SER A 219 22.97 -10.98 8.51
C SER A 219 22.89 -11.87 7.27
N ALA A 220 22.42 -13.11 7.45
CA ALA A 220 22.25 -14.05 6.34
C ALA A 220 21.16 -13.57 5.36
N ALA A 221 21.47 -13.61 4.08
CA ALA A 221 20.50 -13.33 3.02
C ALA A 221 19.43 -14.45 2.97
N PRO A 222 18.12 -14.11 2.88
CA PRO A 222 17.04 -15.09 2.79
C PRO A 222 17.09 -15.82 1.44
N SER A 223 17.88 -16.88 1.38
CA SER A 223 18.01 -17.79 0.25
C SER A 223 16.91 -18.85 0.26
N GLU A 224 16.79 -19.58 -0.86
CA GLU A 224 15.81 -20.67 -1.03
C GLU A 224 15.90 -21.73 0.07
N ASN A 225 17.13 -22.07 0.51
CA ASN A 225 17.33 -23.05 1.56
C ASN A 225 16.90 -22.53 2.93
N ILE A 226 17.28 -21.30 3.28
CA ILE A 226 16.91 -20.68 4.56
C ILE A 226 15.38 -20.57 4.65
N VAL A 227 14.72 -20.13 3.57
CA VAL A 227 13.25 -20.02 3.53
C VAL A 227 12.58 -21.39 3.67
N ALA A 228 13.09 -22.42 2.96
CA ALA A 228 12.56 -23.77 3.08
C ALA A 228 12.72 -24.34 4.51
N ASP A 229 13.85 -24.09 5.17
CA ASP A 229 14.08 -24.52 6.56
C ASP A 229 13.11 -23.86 7.53
N GLY A 230 12.81 -22.54 7.34
CA GLY A 230 11.81 -21.83 8.12
C GLY A 230 10.40 -22.38 7.94
N ILE A 231 10.03 -22.73 6.69
CA ILE A 231 8.73 -23.36 6.40
C ILE A 231 8.63 -24.72 7.12
N ASP A 232 9.67 -25.54 7.08
CA ASP A 232 9.66 -26.84 7.78
C ASP A 232 9.56 -26.65 9.30
N MET A 233 10.26 -25.68 9.86
CA MET A 233 10.22 -25.38 11.30
C MET A 233 8.85 -24.90 11.78
N SER A 234 8.06 -24.23 10.93
CA SER A 234 6.72 -23.73 11.24
C SER A 234 5.73 -24.84 11.62
N LYS A 235 5.91 -26.07 11.09
CA LYS A 235 5.00 -27.21 11.24
C LYS A 235 4.73 -27.58 12.70
N GLU A 236 5.76 -27.50 13.55
CA GLU A 236 5.62 -27.81 15.00
C GLU A 236 4.63 -26.83 15.66
N PHE A 237 4.71 -25.55 15.33
CA PHE A 237 3.86 -24.52 15.93
C PHE A 237 2.44 -24.53 15.36
N ILE A 238 2.30 -24.83 14.08
CA ILE A 238 1.00 -25.04 13.41
C ILE A 238 0.27 -26.20 14.07
N SER A 239 0.96 -27.32 14.34
CA SER A 239 0.39 -28.48 15.04
C SER A 239 -0.17 -28.09 16.41
N LYS A 240 0.57 -27.31 17.21
CA LYS A 240 0.13 -26.84 18.54
C LYS A 240 -1.14 -25.99 18.46
N LEU A 241 -1.26 -25.12 17.42
CA LEU A 241 -2.45 -24.30 17.20
C LEU A 241 -3.66 -25.14 16.82
N ILE A 242 -3.49 -26.14 15.95
CA ILE A 242 -4.56 -27.07 15.57
C ILE A 242 -5.00 -27.91 16.77
N GLU A 243 -4.07 -28.36 17.62
CA GLU A 243 -4.38 -29.08 18.85
C GLU A 243 -5.21 -28.21 19.82
N ALA A 244 -4.84 -26.94 20.00
CA ALA A 244 -5.60 -25.99 20.82
C ALA A 244 -7.01 -25.74 20.28
N GLN A 245 -7.16 -25.66 18.95
CA GLN A 245 -8.48 -25.57 18.31
C GLN A 245 -9.33 -26.81 18.61
N LYS A 246 -8.77 -28.02 18.42
CA LYS A 246 -9.44 -29.29 18.69
C LYS A 246 -9.84 -29.40 20.17
N GLU A 247 -8.98 -28.95 21.10
CA GLU A 247 -9.28 -28.94 22.53
C GLU A 247 -10.52 -28.07 22.82
N LEU A 248 -10.62 -26.89 22.21
CA LEU A 248 -11.78 -26.01 22.43
C LEU A 248 -13.05 -26.56 21.78
N VAL A 249 -12.96 -27.12 20.58
CA VAL A 249 -14.09 -27.79 19.91
C VAL A 249 -14.62 -28.94 20.77
N ALA A 250 -13.74 -29.76 21.39
CA ALA A 250 -14.12 -30.87 22.25
C ALA A 250 -14.84 -30.45 23.55
N LYS A 251 -14.70 -29.17 23.97
CA LYS A 251 -15.45 -28.61 25.13
C LYS A 251 -16.87 -28.16 24.75
N ARG A 252 -17.21 -28.18 23.46
CA ARG A 252 -18.49 -27.69 22.93
C ARG A 252 -19.31 -28.82 22.34
N ASP A 253 -20.61 -28.69 22.45
CA ASP A 253 -21.56 -29.54 21.75
C ASP A 253 -21.80 -28.95 20.34
N VAL A 254 -20.92 -29.34 19.40
CA VAL A 254 -20.98 -28.87 18.01
C VAL A 254 -22.10 -29.62 17.29
N PRO A 255 -23.05 -28.91 16.65
CA PRO A 255 -24.17 -29.58 15.98
C PRO A 255 -23.70 -30.40 14.78
N GLU A 256 -24.13 -31.65 14.71
CA GLU A 256 -24.05 -32.43 13.49
C GLU A 256 -25.12 -31.94 12.50
N ILE A 257 -24.67 -31.40 11.38
CA ILE A 257 -25.55 -30.85 10.34
C ILE A 257 -25.34 -31.69 9.08
N ASP A 258 -26.45 -32.18 8.55
CA ASP A 258 -26.47 -32.83 7.23
C ASP A 258 -26.42 -31.77 6.13
N TRP A 259 -25.18 -31.44 5.72
CA TRP A 259 -24.94 -30.44 4.72
C TRP A 259 -25.15 -30.95 3.30
N PRO A 260 -25.82 -30.20 2.41
CA PRO A 260 -25.96 -30.58 1.01
C PRO A 260 -24.57 -30.52 0.33
N ILE A 261 -24.10 -31.68 -0.11
CA ILE A 261 -22.91 -31.83 -0.94
C ILE A 261 -23.39 -32.11 -2.37
N ILE A 262 -22.96 -31.31 -3.31
CA ILE A 262 -23.36 -31.37 -4.71
C ILE A 262 -22.30 -32.14 -5.50
N GLU A 263 -22.67 -33.22 -6.09
CA GLU A 263 -21.88 -33.91 -7.11
C GLU A 263 -22.03 -33.18 -8.44
N ASP A 264 -20.89 -32.78 -9.04
CA ASP A 264 -20.86 -32.01 -10.28
C ASP A 264 -21.39 -32.84 -11.49
N TYR A 265 -21.15 -34.13 -11.47
CA TYR A 265 -21.59 -35.09 -12.48
C TYR A 265 -21.50 -36.51 -11.93
N PRO A 266 -22.35 -37.43 -12.40
CA PRO A 266 -22.20 -38.86 -12.10
C PRO A 266 -20.92 -39.43 -12.73
N GLU A 267 -20.18 -40.25 -12.00
CA GLU A 267 -18.92 -40.84 -12.50
C GLU A 267 -19.16 -41.77 -13.70
N GLU A 268 -20.35 -42.36 -13.79
CA GLU A 268 -20.80 -43.16 -14.94
C GLU A 268 -20.89 -42.32 -16.22
N LEU A 269 -21.45 -41.09 -16.14
CA LEU A 269 -21.50 -40.13 -17.24
C LEU A 269 -20.09 -39.74 -17.73
N LYS A 270 -19.19 -39.45 -16.81
CA LYS A 270 -17.81 -39.15 -17.14
C LYS A 270 -17.10 -40.30 -17.84
N SER A 271 -17.34 -41.54 -17.38
CA SER A 271 -16.78 -42.73 -18.00
C SER A 271 -17.31 -42.93 -19.43
N GLN A 272 -18.61 -42.74 -19.68
CA GLN A 272 -19.20 -42.80 -21.01
C GLN A 272 -18.65 -41.74 -21.97
N ILE A 273 -18.50 -40.50 -21.48
CA ILE A 273 -17.90 -39.40 -22.27
C ILE A 273 -16.42 -39.70 -22.56
N SER A 274 -15.68 -40.20 -21.58
CA SER A 274 -14.26 -40.58 -21.74
C SER A 274 -14.08 -41.72 -22.78
N GLU A 275 -14.93 -42.71 -22.77
CA GLU A 275 -14.92 -43.79 -23.76
C GLU A 275 -15.21 -43.24 -25.19
N ALA A 276 -16.15 -42.29 -25.30
CA ALA A 276 -16.56 -41.75 -26.59
C ALA A 276 -15.60 -40.71 -27.20
N PHE A 277 -14.95 -39.87 -26.36
CA PHE A 277 -14.20 -38.71 -26.79
C PHE A 277 -12.77 -38.66 -26.24
N GLY A 278 -12.34 -39.58 -25.39
CA GLY A 278 -11.03 -39.52 -24.70
C GLY A 278 -9.86 -39.42 -25.70
N SER A 279 -9.83 -40.20 -26.75
CA SER A 279 -8.81 -40.17 -27.80
C SER A 279 -8.77 -38.84 -28.58
N ASP A 280 -9.96 -38.26 -28.85
CA ASP A 280 -10.08 -37.00 -29.54
C ASP A 280 -9.64 -35.82 -28.65
N VAL A 281 -9.94 -35.90 -27.36
CA VAL A 281 -9.49 -34.95 -26.35
C VAL A 281 -7.93 -35.01 -26.21
N GLU A 282 -7.35 -36.21 -26.21
CA GLU A 282 -5.91 -36.39 -26.18
C GLU A 282 -5.23 -35.76 -27.40
N ALA A 283 -5.80 -36.01 -28.60
CA ALA A 283 -5.31 -35.39 -29.84
C ALA A 283 -5.48 -33.86 -29.83
N ALA A 284 -6.59 -33.35 -29.33
CA ALA A 284 -6.85 -31.92 -29.23
C ALA A 284 -5.88 -31.24 -28.25
N MET A 285 -5.62 -31.84 -27.09
CA MET A 285 -4.68 -31.30 -26.10
C MET A 285 -3.23 -31.40 -26.53
N ALA A 286 -2.91 -32.12 -27.60
CA ALA A 286 -1.58 -32.16 -28.22
C ALA A 286 -1.32 -30.96 -29.16
N ILE A 287 -2.33 -30.22 -29.55
CA ILE A 287 -2.21 -29.02 -30.40
C ILE A 287 -1.53 -27.90 -29.59
N THR A 288 -0.39 -27.39 -30.05
CA THR A 288 0.38 -26.37 -29.35
C THR A 288 -0.18 -24.96 -29.57
N ASP A 289 -0.80 -24.69 -30.74
CA ASP A 289 -1.48 -23.42 -30.97
C ASP A 289 -2.72 -23.28 -30.09
N ARG A 290 -2.81 -22.16 -29.36
CA ARG A 290 -3.86 -21.90 -28.38
C ARG A 290 -5.25 -21.79 -29.02
N SER A 291 -5.34 -21.06 -30.13
CA SER A 291 -6.64 -20.80 -30.79
C SER A 291 -7.18 -22.08 -31.39
N GLU A 292 -6.36 -22.82 -32.15
CA GLU A 292 -6.73 -24.09 -32.75
C GLU A 292 -7.12 -25.13 -31.70
N ARG A 293 -6.35 -25.23 -30.61
CA ARG A 293 -6.67 -26.11 -29.47
C ARG A 293 -8.03 -25.75 -28.82
N SER A 294 -8.28 -24.44 -28.58
CA SER A 294 -9.51 -23.96 -27.97
C SER A 294 -10.72 -24.22 -28.84
N GLU A 295 -10.63 -23.97 -30.15
CA GLU A 295 -11.69 -24.26 -31.12
C GLU A 295 -12.01 -25.76 -31.18
N LYS A 296 -10.96 -26.60 -31.21
CA LYS A 296 -11.13 -28.04 -31.21
C LYS A 296 -11.77 -28.56 -29.93
N GLN A 297 -11.32 -28.06 -28.77
CA GLN A 297 -11.91 -28.40 -27.48
C GLN A 297 -13.36 -27.98 -27.38
N SER A 298 -13.73 -26.77 -27.79
CA SER A 298 -15.12 -26.30 -27.80
C SER A 298 -16.01 -27.15 -28.72
N SER A 299 -15.52 -27.49 -29.91
CA SER A 299 -16.23 -28.36 -30.81
C SER A 299 -16.48 -29.77 -30.24
N LEU A 300 -15.50 -30.33 -29.51
CA LEU A 300 -15.66 -31.63 -28.85
C LEU A 300 -16.63 -31.55 -27.66
N GLU A 301 -16.60 -30.45 -26.90
CA GLU A 301 -17.54 -30.21 -25.79
C GLU A 301 -18.99 -30.13 -26.35
N GLU A 302 -19.21 -29.39 -27.44
CA GLU A 302 -20.52 -29.31 -28.11
C GLU A 302 -21.01 -30.66 -28.58
N GLN A 303 -20.16 -31.46 -29.23
CA GLN A 303 -20.50 -32.84 -29.66
C GLN A 303 -20.81 -33.76 -28.48
N ALA A 304 -20.10 -33.60 -27.34
CA ALA A 304 -20.39 -34.37 -26.14
C ALA A 304 -21.76 -33.98 -25.55
N VAL A 305 -22.09 -32.68 -25.53
CA VAL A 305 -23.42 -32.21 -25.12
C VAL A 305 -24.48 -32.77 -26.05
N GLU A 306 -24.34 -32.68 -27.38
CA GLU A 306 -25.30 -33.19 -28.35
C GLU A 306 -25.55 -34.71 -28.20
N LYS A 307 -24.49 -35.48 -27.92
CA LYS A 307 -24.55 -36.93 -27.82
C LYS A 307 -25.15 -37.45 -26.51
N PHE A 308 -24.94 -36.76 -25.39
CA PHE A 308 -25.30 -37.23 -24.05
C PHE A 308 -26.36 -36.36 -23.37
N LEU A 309 -26.94 -35.39 -24.08
CA LEU A 309 -28.07 -34.61 -23.58
C LEU A 309 -29.27 -35.51 -23.31
N ASP A 310 -29.81 -35.41 -22.10
CA ASP A 310 -31.08 -36.08 -21.76
C ASP A 310 -32.25 -35.18 -22.22
N GLU A 311 -33.18 -35.73 -22.98
CA GLU A 311 -34.35 -35.00 -23.46
C GLU A 311 -35.38 -34.71 -22.34
N GLU A 312 -35.32 -35.47 -21.22
CA GLU A 312 -36.28 -35.35 -20.11
C GLU A 312 -35.75 -34.49 -18.97
N ASP A 313 -34.41 -34.41 -18.82
CA ASP A 313 -33.74 -33.64 -17.76
C ASP A 313 -32.49 -32.90 -18.32
N ASP A 314 -32.43 -31.56 -18.18
CA ASP A 314 -31.31 -30.78 -18.70
C ASP A 314 -30.01 -31.06 -17.92
N ASN A 315 -29.29 -32.07 -18.38
CA ASN A 315 -27.97 -32.47 -17.81
C ASN A 315 -26.78 -31.79 -18.50
N THR A 316 -27.02 -30.74 -19.32
CA THR A 316 -25.97 -30.00 -20.06
C THR A 316 -24.79 -29.57 -19.16
N LYS A 317 -25.07 -29.07 -17.95
CA LYS A 317 -24.07 -28.65 -17.01
C LYS A 317 -23.20 -29.83 -16.55
N ALA A 318 -23.80 -30.95 -16.21
CA ALA A 318 -23.07 -32.15 -15.78
C ALA A 318 -22.16 -32.70 -16.89
N ILE A 319 -22.61 -32.70 -18.15
CA ILE A 319 -21.82 -33.12 -19.31
C ILE A 319 -20.59 -32.21 -19.47
N LYS A 320 -20.78 -30.90 -19.43
CA LYS A 320 -19.69 -29.94 -19.57
C LYS A 320 -18.63 -30.05 -18.44
N LEU A 321 -19.08 -30.25 -17.20
CA LEU A 321 -18.18 -30.44 -16.06
C LEU A 321 -17.43 -31.77 -16.13
N ALA A 322 -18.09 -32.85 -16.53
CA ALA A 322 -17.47 -34.15 -16.78
C ALA A 322 -16.44 -34.08 -17.92
N PHE A 323 -16.79 -33.42 -19.05
CA PHE A 323 -15.87 -33.19 -20.17
C PHE A 323 -14.62 -32.39 -19.72
N LYS A 324 -14.83 -31.33 -18.94
CA LYS A 324 -13.75 -30.51 -18.37
C LYS A 324 -12.82 -31.31 -17.45
N SER A 325 -13.39 -32.22 -16.65
CA SER A 325 -12.62 -33.15 -15.82
C SER A 325 -11.76 -34.11 -16.67
N ILE A 326 -12.29 -34.61 -17.81
CA ILE A 326 -11.55 -35.46 -18.76
C ILE A 326 -10.36 -34.65 -19.35
N VAL A 327 -10.61 -33.43 -19.82
CA VAL A 327 -9.53 -32.53 -20.32
C VAL A 327 -8.48 -32.31 -19.27
N LYS A 328 -8.88 -32.00 -18.02
CA LYS A 328 -7.96 -31.83 -16.89
C LYS A 328 -7.07 -33.06 -16.70
N ASN A 329 -7.66 -34.24 -16.61
CA ASN A 329 -6.92 -35.49 -16.40
C ASN A 329 -5.99 -35.81 -17.58
N THR A 330 -6.42 -35.62 -18.82
CA THR A 330 -5.60 -35.84 -20.02
C THR A 330 -4.34 -34.97 -20.03
N VAL A 331 -4.48 -33.68 -19.71
CA VAL A 331 -3.31 -32.77 -19.64
C VAL A 331 -2.35 -33.18 -18.50
N ARG A 332 -2.91 -33.53 -17.34
CA ARG A 332 -2.14 -33.92 -16.16
C ARG A 332 -1.36 -35.21 -16.41
N ASP A 333 -2.03 -36.26 -16.92
CA ASP A 333 -1.42 -37.56 -17.23
C ASP A 333 -0.32 -37.45 -18.30
N ARG A 334 -0.52 -36.57 -19.28
CA ARG A 334 0.50 -36.27 -20.31
C ARG A 334 1.77 -35.67 -19.70
N VAL A 335 1.65 -34.68 -18.82
CA VAL A 335 2.81 -34.04 -18.17
C VAL A 335 3.51 -35.04 -17.23
N LEU A 336 2.75 -35.78 -16.43
CA LEU A 336 3.28 -36.79 -15.50
C LEU A 336 4.02 -37.93 -16.21
N SER A 337 3.60 -38.30 -17.44
CA SER A 337 4.27 -39.31 -18.28
C SER A 337 5.52 -38.77 -19.01
N GLY A 338 5.91 -37.52 -18.77
CA GLY A 338 7.06 -36.87 -19.41
C GLY A 338 6.75 -36.28 -20.80
N GLY A 339 5.47 -36.13 -21.17
CA GLY A 339 5.05 -35.45 -22.39
C GLY A 339 5.22 -33.92 -22.31
N ALA A 340 5.09 -33.28 -23.48
CA ALA A 340 5.18 -31.84 -23.57
C ALA A 340 3.96 -31.15 -22.91
N ARG A 341 4.17 -29.93 -22.41
CA ARG A 341 3.13 -29.03 -21.88
C ARG A 341 2.18 -28.58 -22.98
N LEU A 342 1.12 -27.85 -22.63
CA LEU A 342 0.09 -27.38 -23.56
C LEU A 342 0.64 -26.56 -24.74
N ASP A 343 1.71 -25.83 -24.54
CA ASP A 343 2.38 -25.00 -25.55
C ASP A 343 3.66 -25.67 -26.15
N GLY A 344 3.88 -26.92 -25.85
CA GLY A 344 5.02 -27.70 -26.38
C GLY A 344 6.30 -27.62 -25.56
N ARG A 345 6.36 -26.78 -24.50
CA ARG A 345 7.51 -26.65 -23.61
C ARG A 345 7.75 -27.91 -22.76
N THR A 346 8.97 -28.06 -22.27
CA THR A 346 9.32 -28.99 -21.17
C THR A 346 8.94 -28.39 -19.80
N PRO A 347 8.92 -29.17 -18.72
CA PRO A 347 8.58 -28.64 -17.39
C PRO A 347 9.45 -27.46 -16.91
N THR A 348 10.68 -27.35 -17.36
CA THR A 348 11.66 -26.32 -16.92
C THR A 348 11.77 -25.13 -17.87
N ASP A 349 11.17 -25.19 -19.04
CA ASP A 349 11.29 -24.14 -20.05
C ASP A 349 10.48 -22.88 -19.65
N ILE A 350 11.06 -21.73 -19.96
CA ILE A 350 10.44 -20.40 -19.80
C ILE A 350 9.98 -19.94 -21.19
N ARG A 351 8.84 -19.25 -21.25
CA ARG A 351 8.37 -18.59 -22.48
C ARG A 351 9.37 -17.54 -22.95
N ASN A 352 9.35 -17.22 -24.23
CA ASN A 352 10.18 -16.16 -24.78
C ASN A 352 9.90 -14.83 -24.06
N ILE A 353 10.98 -14.13 -23.66
CA ILE A 353 10.93 -12.87 -22.95
C ILE A 353 11.49 -11.77 -23.84
N SER A 354 10.85 -10.61 -23.82
CA SER A 354 11.40 -9.37 -24.34
C SER A 354 11.06 -8.21 -23.40
N ALA A 355 11.93 -7.23 -23.34
CA ALA A 355 11.78 -6.05 -22.53
C ALA A 355 12.18 -4.79 -23.31
N GLU A 356 11.41 -3.73 -23.14
CA GLU A 356 11.66 -2.42 -23.72
C GLU A 356 11.49 -1.35 -22.64
N ILE A 357 12.24 -0.25 -22.73
CA ILE A 357 12.16 0.88 -21.82
C ILE A 357 11.90 2.18 -22.57
N ASN A 358 11.43 3.21 -21.86
CA ASN A 358 11.22 4.56 -22.39
C ASN A 358 10.21 4.65 -23.55
N LEU A 359 9.13 3.85 -23.48
CA LEU A 359 8.09 3.83 -24.52
C LEU A 359 7.23 5.08 -24.54
N LEU A 360 6.98 5.69 -23.38
CA LEU A 360 6.06 6.81 -23.21
C LEU A 360 6.84 8.12 -23.01
N PRO A 361 6.65 9.13 -23.87
CA PRO A 361 7.54 10.30 -23.91
C PRO A 361 7.31 11.31 -22.75
N THR A 362 6.15 11.30 -22.10
CA THR A 362 5.79 12.30 -21.09
C THR A 362 5.86 11.80 -19.65
N VAL A 363 6.11 10.50 -19.45
CA VAL A 363 6.22 9.90 -18.11
C VAL A 363 7.67 9.97 -17.61
N HIS A 364 7.88 9.70 -16.33
CA HIS A 364 9.22 9.80 -15.74
C HIS A 364 10.07 8.56 -16.02
N GLY A 365 9.44 7.38 -16.10
CA GLY A 365 10.02 6.13 -16.59
C GLY A 365 8.94 5.19 -17.07
N SER A 366 9.22 4.38 -18.07
CA SER A 366 8.29 3.38 -18.57
C SER A 366 9.02 2.15 -19.09
N SER A 367 8.35 1.01 -18.97
CA SER A 367 8.81 -0.26 -19.52
C SER A 367 7.66 -1.08 -20.08
N LEU A 368 7.96 -1.93 -21.06
CA LEU A 368 7.07 -2.96 -21.54
C LEU A 368 7.79 -4.30 -21.37
N PHE A 369 7.21 -5.18 -20.59
CA PHE A 369 7.72 -6.53 -20.36
C PHE A 369 6.78 -7.56 -20.95
N LEU A 370 7.32 -8.39 -21.84
CA LEU A 370 6.61 -9.49 -22.48
C LEU A 370 7.19 -10.83 -22.03
N ARG A 371 6.30 -11.78 -21.72
CA ARG A 371 6.65 -13.17 -21.49
C ARG A 371 5.61 -14.07 -22.19
N GLY A 372 5.93 -14.54 -23.37
CA GLY A 372 4.99 -15.18 -24.27
C GLY A 372 3.84 -14.23 -24.60
N GLU A 373 2.60 -14.62 -24.28
CA GLU A 373 1.40 -13.80 -24.50
C GLU A 373 1.10 -12.83 -23.34
N THR A 374 1.83 -12.91 -22.22
CA THR A 374 1.64 -11.99 -21.09
C THR A 374 2.43 -10.71 -21.35
N GLN A 375 1.75 -9.57 -21.28
CA GLN A 375 2.31 -8.24 -21.54
C GLN A 375 1.92 -7.26 -20.43
N VAL A 376 2.91 -6.61 -19.84
CA VAL A 376 2.71 -5.57 -18.83
C VAL A 376 3.43 -4.29 -19.26
N LEU A 377 2.65 -3.23 -19.38
CA LEU A 377 3.16 -1.86 -19.49
C LEU A 377 3.28 -1.28 -18.08
N ASN A 378 4.46 -0.81 -17.73
CA ASN A 378 4.70 -0.24 -16.41
C ASN A 378 5.16 1.21 -16.52
N VAL A 379 4.69 2.03 -15.58
CA VAL A 379 4.98 3.47 -15.55
C VAL A 379 5.39 3.89 -14.15
N THR A 380 6.55 4.53 -14.04
CA THR A 380 7.06 5.15 -12.83
C THR A 380 6.83 6.65 -12.86
N THR A 381 6.31 7.20 -11.76
CA THR A 381 6.13 8.63 -11.55
C THR A 381 6.81 9.03 -10.24
N LEU A 382 7.61 10.10 -10.27
CA LEU A 382 8.32 10.67 -9.14
C LEU A 382 7.63 11.96 -8.70
N GLY A 383 7.59 12.21 -7.40
CA GLY A 383 6.97 13.40 -6.83
C GLY A 383 7.62 13.84 -5.53
N MET A 384 7.21 14.99 -5.00
CA MET A 384 7.65 15.51 -3.71
C MET A 384 6.99 14.75 -2.55
N SER A 385 7.52 14.90 -1.33
CA SER A 385 7.07 14.15 -0.14
C SER A 385 5.60 14.43 0.23
N ARG A 386 5.07 15.61 -0.04
CA ARG A 386 3.63 15.91 0.15
C ARG A 386 2.67 15.05 -0.67
N LEU A 387 3.20 14.32 -1.68
CA LEU A 387 2.44 13.39 -2.52
C LEU A 387 2.46 11.96 -1.98
N GLU A 388 3.10 11.71 -0.84
CA GLU A 388 3.00 10.44 -0.13
C GLU A 388 1.53 10.09 0.14
N GLN A 389 1.22 8.81 0.03
CA GLN A 389 -0.12 8.34 0.36
C GLN A 389 -0.35 8.45 1.87
N MET A 390 -1.30 9.29 2.28
CA MET A 390 -1.70 9.39 3.68
C MET A 390 -2.53 8.18 4.09
N LEU A 391 -2.17 7.55 5.20
CA LEU A 391 -2.82 6.37 5.75
C LEU A 391 -3.60 6.75 7.02
N ASP A 392 -4.93 6.60 6.98
CA ASP A 392 -5.82 6.76 8.14
C ASP A 392 -6.29 5.36 8.57
N THR A 393 -5.43 4.64 9.28
CA THR A 393 -5.60 3.25 9.67
C THR A 393 -5.42 3.05 11.17
N ILE A 394 -5.61 1.82 11.64
CA ILE A 394 -5.35 1.45 13.04
C ILE A 394 -3.85 1.36 13.34
N ASP A 395 -3.00 1.25 12.33
CA ASP A 395 -1.55 1.14 12.48
C ASP A 395 -0.88 2.45 12.93
N THR A 396 0.39 2.37 13.26
CA THR A 396 1.24 3.52 13.60
C THR A 396 1.77 4.25 12.36
N VAL A 397 1.91 3.55 11.23
CA VAL A 397 2.36 4.13 9.96
C VAL A 397 1.27 5.04 9.38
N THR A 398 1.61 6.29 9.14
CA THR A 398 0.68 7.33 8.68
C THR A 398 0.86 7.75 7.22
N SER A 399 1.96 7.36 6.59
CA SER A 399 2.21 7.63 5.17
C SER A 399 2.98 6.52 4.50
N LYS A 400 2.90 6.48 3.17
CA LYS A 400 3.56 5.50 2.32
C LYS A 400 4.20 6.22 1.15
N ARG A 401 5.54 6.17 1.07
CA ARG A 401 6.35 6.86 0.06
C ARG A 401 6.40 6.11 -1.27
N TYR A 402 6.51 4.78 -1.22
CA TYR A 402 6.52 3.91 -2.39
C TYR A 402 5.15 3.25 -2.55
N MET A 403 4.54 3.40 -3.71
CA MET A 403 3.22 2.88 -4.04
C MET A 403 3.27 2.08 -5.33
N HIS A 404 2.72 0.87 -5.33
CA HIS A 404 2.56 0.06 -6.53
C HIS A 404 1.08 -0.26 -6.78
N HIS A 405 0.53 0.29 -7.85
CA HIS A 405 -0.82 0.01 -8.30
C HIS A 405 -0.82 -0.95 -9.48
N TYR A 406 -1.75 -1.91 -9.47
CA TYR A 406 -1.89 -2.91 -10.50
C TYR A 406 -3.30 -2.85 -11.07
N ASN A 407 -3.40 -2.72 -12.40
CA ASN A 407 -4.65 -2.68 -13.14
C ASN A 407 -4.76 -3.90 -14.05
N PHE A 408 -5.93 -4.55 -13.99
CA PHE A 408 -6.24 -5.73 -14.81
C PHE A 408 -7.55 -5.53 -15.56
N PRO A 409 -7.52 -4.77 -16.67
CA PRO A 409 -8.70 -4.49 -17.46
C PRO A 409 -9.21 -5.74 -18.19
N PRO A 410 -10.53 -5.83 -18.48
CA PRO A 410 -11.12 -7.03 -19.10
C PRO A 410 -10.53 -7.39 -20.46
N TYR A 411 -10.11 -6.42 -21.25
CA TYR A 411 -9.51 -6.68 -22.56
C TYR A 411 -8.19 -7.46 -22.47
N SER A 412 -7.52 -7.48 -21.30
CA SER A 412 -6.28 -8.24 -21.12
C SER A 412 -6.47 -9.76 -21.26
N THR A 413 -7.67 -10.24 -21.05
CA THR A 413 -8.08 -11.64 -21.26
C THR A 413 -9.04 -11.82 -22.44
N GLY A 414 -9.32 -10.75 -23.20
CA GLY A 414 -10.27 -10.77 -24.32
C GLY A 414 -11.73 -10.74 -23.88
N GLU A 415 -12.01 -10.38 -22.62
CA GLU A 415 -13.35 -10.30 -22.06
C GLU A 415 -13.94 -8.88 -22.13
N ALA A 416 -15.26 -8.78 -22.00
CA ALA A 416 -15.99 -7.53 -21.96
C ALA A 416 -16.91 -7.49 -20.73
N TYR A 417 -16.59 -6.67 -19.74
CA TYR A 417 -17.44 -6.39 -18.59
C TYR A 417 -17.21 -4.98 -18.03
N PRO A 418 -18.17 -4.43 -17.25
CA PRO A 418 -18.03 -3.07 -16.68
C PRO A 418 -16.86 -2.96 -15.71
N MET A 419 -16.05 -1.92 -15.88
CA MET A 419 -14.98 -1.57 -14.94
C MET A 419 -15.57 -0.83 -13.73
N ARG A 420 -15.45 -1.41 -12.53
CA ARG A 420 -15.99 -0.87 -11.27
C ARG A 420 -14.91 -0.52 -10.25
N GLY A 421 -13.69 -0.22 -10.72
CA GLY A 421 -12.51 0.02 -9.88
C GLY A 421 -11.78 -1.27 -9.49
N PRO A 422 -10.66 -1.17 -8.74
CA PRO A 422 -9.82 -2.29 -8.40
C PRO A 422 -10.56 -3.31 -7.51
N LYS A 423 -10.46 -4.58 -7.86
CA LYS A 423 -10.98 -5.72 -7.10
C LYS A 423 -9.91 -6.20 -6.10
N ARG A 424 -10.30 -7.02 -5.12
CA ARG A 424 -9.38 -7.62 -4.13
C ARG A 424 -8.19 -8.35 -4.78
N ARG A 425 -8.38 -8.95 -5.97
CA ARG A 425 -7.30 -9.60 -6.73
C ARG A 425 -6.26 -8.61 -7.21
N GLU A 426 -6.69 -7.47 -7.74
CA GLU A 426 -5.78 -6.41 -8.23
C GLU A 426 -4.99 -5.80 -7.09
N ILE A 427 -5.64 -5.56 -5.95
CA ILE A 427 -4.97 -5.08 -4.73
C ILE A 427 -3.92 -6.09 -4.26
N GLY A 428 -4.27 -7.38 -4.18
CA GLY A 428 -3.32 -8.42 -3.78
C GLY A 428 -2.14 -8.60 -4.73
N HIS A 429 -2.34 -8.46 -6.05
CA HIS A 429 -1.26 -8.51 -7.04
C HIS A 429 -0.35 -7.29 -6.96
N GLY A 430 -0.94 -6.10 -6.75
CA GLY A 430 -0.19 -4.86 -6.54
C GLY A 430 0.68 -4.94 -5.29
N ALA A 431 0.10 -5.38 -4.17
CA ALA A 431 0.81 -5.53 -2.90
C ALA A 431 1.96 -6.54 -2.97
N LEU A 432 1.79 -7.66 -3.69
CA LEU A 432 2.87 -8.64 -3.90
C LEU A 432 4.03 -8.02 -4.69
N ALA A 433 3.75 -7.27 -5.74
CA ALA A 433 4.78 -6.60 -6.53
C ALA A 433 5.43 -5.44 -5.76
N GLU A 434 4.66 -4.71 -4.95
CA GLU A 434 5.18 -3.70 -4.04
C GLU A 434 6.15 -4.32 -3.03
N LYS A 435 5.71 -5.37 -2.32
CA LYS A 435 6.53 -6.10 -1.34
C LYS A 435 7.83 -6.62 -1.96
N ALA A 436 7.78 -7.09 -3.21
CA ALA A 436 8.95 -7.57 -3.91
C ALA A 436 10.01 -6.49 -4.17
N LEU A 437 9.62 -5.23 -4.33
CA LEU A 437 10.49 -4.13 -4.74
C LEU A 437 10.91 -3.22 -3.57
N VAL A 438 10.10 -3.11 -2.52
CA VAL A 438 10.40 -2.25 -1.35
C VAL A 438 11.83 -2.43 -0.83
N PRO A 439 12.38 -3.66 -0.66
CA PRO A 439 13.72 -3.83 -0.13
C PRO A 439 14.85 -3.24 -0.98
N VAL A 440 14.62 -3.07 -2.29
CA VAL A 440 15.63 -2.51 -3.21
C VAL A 440 15.44 -1.02 -3.48
N ILE A 441 14.36 -0.40 -2.98
CA ILE A 441 14.12 1.05 -3.11
C ILE A 441 15.13 1.81 -2.25
N PRO A 442 15.79 2.85 -2.78
CA PRO A 442 16.75 3.64 -2.01
C PRO A 442 16.09 4.32 -0.80
N PRO A 443 16.81 4.50 0.32
CA PRO A 443 16.33 5.25 1.48
C PRO A 443 15.93 6.68 1.13
N LYS A 444 15.02 7.29 1.89
CA LYS A 444 14.55 8.67 1.66
C LYS A 444 15.69 9.69 1.70
N ILE A 445 16.71 9.45 2.52
CA ILE A 445 17.88 10.34 2.62
C ILE A 445 18.70 10.42 1.33
N ASP A 446 18.77 9.30 0.59
CA ASP A 446 19.55 9.20 -0.65
C ASP A 446 18.71 9.57 -1.89
N PHE A 447 17.41 9.34 -1.82
CA PHE A 447 16.49 9.62 -2.92
C PHE A 447 15.14 10.13 -2.39
N PRO A 448 14.97 11.45 -2.14
CA PRO A 448 13.87 12.04 -1.38
C PRO A 448 12.55 12.15 -2.17
N TYR A 449 12.30 11.25 -3.11
CA TYR A 449 11.09 11.26 -3.92
C TYR A 449 10.02 10.33 -3.36
N THR A 450 8.76 10.77 -3.46
CA THR A 450 7.61 9.86 -3.50
C THR A 450 7.60 9.14 -4.84
N ILE A 451 7.48 7.83 -4.81
CA ILE A 451 7.56 6.97 -5.99
C ILE A 451 6.22 6.27 -6.18
N ARG A 452 5.57 6.50 -7.32
CA ARG A 452 4.36 5.77 -7.70
C ARG A 452 4.60 4.95 -8.96
N VAL A 453 4.43 3.65 -8.84
CA VAL A 453 4.52 2.70 -9.95
C VAL A 453 3.12 2.20 -10.29
N VAL A 454 2.81 2.13 -11.57
CA VAL A 454 1.55 1.57 -12.08
C VAL A 454 1.84 0.49 -13.11
N SER A 455 1.36 -0.71 -12.84
CA SER A 455 1.39 -1.84 -13.76
C SER A 455 0.05 -2.01 -14.48
N GLU A 456 0.04 -1.85 -15.79
CA GLU A 456 -1.10 -2.07 -16.65
C GLU A 456 -0.97 -3.45 -17.32
N ALA A 457 -1.82 -4.39 -16.98
CA ALA A 457 -1.88 -5.69 -17.66
C ALA A 457 -2.53 -5.50 -19.05
N ILE A 458 -1.70 -5.43 -20.08
CA ILE A 458 -2.17 -5.23 -21.47
C ILE A 458 -2.67 -6.55 -22.08
N SER A 459 -1.97 -7.64 -21.77
CA SER A 459 -2.37 -9.00 -22.15
C SER A 459 -1.98 -9.99 -21.06
N SER A 460 -2.79 -11.02 -20.83
CA SER A 460 -2.56 -11.97 -19.74
C SER A 460 -2.82 -13.41 -20.15
N ASN A 461 -1.79 -14.25 -20.01
CA ASN A 461 -1.89 -15.70 -20.05
C ASN A 461 -1.01 -16.34 -18.95
N GLY A 462 -1.39 -16.10 -17.70
CA GLY A 462 -0.69 -16.59 -16.51
C GLY A 462 0.50 -15.72 -16.08
N SER A 463 0.79 -15.74 -14.80
CA SER A 463 1.95 -15.06 -14.17
C SER A 463 2.04 -13.54 -14.38
N THR A 464 0.92 -12.83 -14.55
CA THR A 464 0.92 -11.39 -14.86
C THR A 464 1.45 -10.56 -13.68
N SER A 465 1.20 -10.96 -12.44
CA SER A 465 1.75 -10.28 -11.26
C SER A 465 3.27 -10.35 -11.21
N GLN A 466 3.87 -11.48 -11.62
CA GLN A 466 5.32 -11.62 -11.66
C GLN A 466 5.95 -10.87 -12.85
N ALA A 467 5.25 -10.76 -13.96
CA ALA A 467 5.63 -9.86 -15.06
C ALA A 467 5.60 -8.38 -14.62
N SER A 468 4.67 -8.01 -13.71
CA SER A 468 4.63 -6.67 -13.11
C SER A 468 5.87 -6.36 -12.28
N VAL A 469 6.39 -7.33 -11.52
CA VAL A 469 7.64 -7.17 -10.75
C VAL A 469 8.80 -6.84 -11.70
N CYS A 470 8.99 -7.63 -12.77
CA CYS A 470 10.03 -7.40 -13.76
C CYS A 470 9.88 -6.04 -14.44
N ALA A 471 8.68 -5.72 -14.92
CA ALA A 471 8.39 -4.44 -15.56
C ALA A 471 8.65 -3.25 -14.64
N SER A 472 8.27 -3.35 -13.37
CA SER A 472 8.49 -2.29 -12.38
C SER A 472 9.97 -2.04 -12.10
N SER A 473 10.76 -3.10 -11.96
CA SER A 473 12.21 -2.98 -11.80
C SER A 473 12.86 -2.24 -12.97
N LEU A 474 12.44 -2.56 -14.21
CA LEU A 474 12.91 -1.88 -15.43
C LEU A 474 12.47 -0.41 -15.47
N SER A 475 11.20 -0.10 -15.16
CA SER A 475 10.68 1.27 -15.23
C SER A 475 11.27 2.18 -14.15
N LEU A 476 11.57 1.63 -12.96
CA LEU A 476 12.27 2.34 -11.89
C LEU A 476 13.68 2.75 -12.34
N MET A 477 14.46 1.82 -12.90
CA MET A 477 15.77 2.13 -13.42
C MET A 477 15.71 3.11 -14.60
N ALA A 478 14.73 2.95 -15.49
CA ALA A 478 14.51 3.87 -16.61
C ALA A 478 14.14 5.29 -16.14
N ALA A 479 13.50 5.42 -14.98
CA ALA A 479 13.20 6.70 -14.34
C ALA A 479 14.40 7.34 -13.64
N GLY A 480 15.52 6.64 -13.52
CA GLY A 480 16.70 7.08 -12.77
C GLY A 480 16.61 6.83 -11.27
N VAL A 481 15.68 5.98 -10.82
CA VAL A 481 15.63 5.55 -9.41
C VAL A 481 16.79 4.59 -9.16
N PRO A 482 17.71 4.90 -8.23
CA PRO A 482 18.89 4.08 -7.96
C PRO A 482 18.50 2.87 -7.08
N ILE A 483 17.65 1.97 -7.63
CA ILE A 483 17.36 0.71 -6.95
C ILE A 483 18.64 -0.10 -6.81
N ARG A 484 18.76 -0.84 -5.71
CA ARG A 484 19.98 -1.58 -5.37
C ARG A 484 20.34 -2.63 -6.42
N GLU A 485 19.37 -3.43 -6.83
CA GLU A 485 19.49 -4.51 -7.80
C GLU A 485 18.18 -4.67 -8.55
N HIS A 486 18.21 -5.31 -9.72
CA HIS A 486 17.00 -5.79 -10.37
C HIS A 486 16.30 -6.85 -9.55
N VAL A 487 14.97 -6.82 -9.58
CA VAL A 487 14.11 -7.86 -9.02
C VAL A 487 13.33 -8.52 -10.16
N ALA A 488 13.48 -9.83 -10.31
CA ALA A 488 12.71 -10.63 -11.24
C ALA A 488 11.69 -11.50 -10.52
N GLY A 489 10.58 -11.81 -11.19
CA GLY A 489 9.52 -12.64 -10.67
C GLY A 489 9.13 -13.77 -11.61
N ILE A 490 8.86 -14.95 -11.03
CA ILE A 490 8.41 -16.15 -11.75
C ILE A 490 7.26 -16.84 -11.01
N ALA A 491 6.36 -17.49 -11.76
CA ALA A 491 5.38 -18.39 -11.17
C ALA A 491 5.65 -19.83 -11.58
N MET A 492 5.66 -20.68 -10.57
CA MET A 492 5.84 -22.11 -10.65
C MET A 492 4.49 -22.80 -10.45
N GLY A 493 4.32 -23.98 -11.04
CA GLY A 493 3.17 -24.83 -10.81
C GLY A 493 3.60 -26.24 -10.40
N LEU A 494 2.61 -27.04 -10.06
CA LEU A 494 2.79 -28.43 -9.74
C LEU A 494 1.66 -29.25 -10.36
N ILE A 495 2.03 -30.40 -10.88
CA ILE A 495 1.09 -31.46 -11.23
C ILE A 495 1.53 -32.71 -10.46
N SER A 496 0.61 -33.32 -9.73
CA SER A 496 0.87 -34.50 -8.92
C SER A 496 -0.17 -35.59 -9.18
N LYS A 497 0.24 -36.82 -9.00
CA LYS A 497 -0.67 -37.99 -8.96
C LYS A 497 0.00 -39.07 -8.13
N ASP A 498 -0.68 -39.52 -7.10
CA ASP A 498 -0.12 -40.42 -6.10
C ASP A 498 1.20 -39.85 -5.52
N ASP A 499 2.30 -40.55 -5.59
CA ASP A 499 3.64 -40.14 -5.12
C ASP A 499 4.50 -39.50 -6.24
N THR A 500 3.90 -39.17 -7.39
CA THR A 500 4.62 -38.53 -8.53
C THR A 500 4.33 -37.05 -8.59
N TYR A 501 5.38 -36.25 -8.64
CA TYR A 501 5.33 -34.77 -8.63
C TYR A 501 6.14 -34.20 -9.79
N VAL A 502 5.55 -33.31 -10.58
CA VAL A 502 6.24 -32.57 -11.63
C VAL A 502 6.06 -31.08 -11.41
N THR A 503 7.15 -30.37 -11.08
CA THR A 503 7.18 -28.93 -10.96
C THR A 503 7.31 -28.25 -12.32
N LEU A 504 6.50 -27.22 -12.58
CA LEU A 504 6.46 -26.48 -13.85
C LEU A 504 6.97 -25.06 -13.66
N THR A 505 7.90 -24.63 -14.50
CA THR A 505 8.39 -23.26 -14.57
C THR A 505 7.48 -22.43 -15.47
N ASP A 506 7.19 -21.19 -15.11
CA ASP A 506 6.46 -20.23 -15.94
C ASP A 506 5.13 -20.78 -16.45
N ILE A 507 4.19 -20.98 -15.52
CA ILE A 507 2.89 -21.57 -15.82
C ILE A 507 1.99 -20.64 -16.65
N LEU A 508 1.24 -21.27 -17.58
CA LEU A 508 0.15 -20.62 -18.30
C LEU A 508 -1.10 -20.49 -17.40
N GLY A 509 -2.03 -19.61 -17.76
CA GLY A 509 -3.30 -19.49 -17.05
C GLY A 509 -4.12 -20.79 -17.03
N ALA A 510 -4.06 -21.59 -18.11
CA ALA A 510 -4.67 -22.91 -18.16
C ALA A 510 -3.98 -23.91 -17.21
N GLU A 511 -2.65 -23.88 -17.11
CA GLU A 511 -1.88 -24.74 -16.22
C GLU A 511 -2.06 -24.38 -14.74
N ASP A 512 -2.25 -23.08 -14.41
CA ASP A 512 -2.68 -22.67 -13.09
C ASP A 512 -4.05 -23.28 -12.74
N ALA A 513 -5.03 -23.21 -13.64
CA ALA A 513 -6.36 -23.76 -13.40
C ALA A 513 -6.37 -25.30 -13.25
N LEU A 514 -5.48 -26.02 -13.95
CA LEU A 514 -5.42 -27.48 -13.98
C LEU A 514 -4.44 -28.06 -12.94
N GLY A 515 -3.52 -27.23 -12.43
CA GLY A 515 -2.46 -27.62 -11.51
C GLY A 515 -2.88 -27.66 -10.05
N ASP A 516 -1.97 -28.16 -9.22
CA ASP A 516 -2.14 -28.38 -7.79
C ASP A 516 -1.52 -27.29 -6.91
N MET A 517 -0.70 -26.42 -7.51
CA MET A 517 0.04 -25.36 -6.83
C MET A 517 0.14 -24.12 -7.70
N ASP A 518 -0.05 -22.94 -7.11
CA ASP A 518 0.37 -21.64 -7.65
C ASP A 518 1.46 -21.07 -6.72
N PHE A 519 2.69 -21.08 -7.21
CA PHE A 519 3.85 -20.69 -6.42
C PHE A 519 4.63 -19.56 -7.11
N LYS A 520 4.59 -18.38 -6.51
CA LYS A 520 5.21 -17.15 -7.03
C LYS A 520 6.43 -16.82 -6.21
N VAL A 521 7.56 -16.61 -6.88
CA VAL A 521 8.83 -16.22 -6.24
C VAL A 521 9.40 -15.01 -6.96
N ALA A 522 9.69 -13.96 -6.21
CA ALA A 522 10.37 -12.77 -6.69
C ALA A 522 11.64 -12.53 -5.87
N GLY A 523 12.65 -11.95 -6.50
CA GLY A 523 13.90 -11.63 -5.81
C GLY A 523 15.00 -11.13 -6.73
N THR A 524 16.08 -10.71 -6.11
CA THR A 524 17.36 -10.41 -6.78
C THR A 524 18.10 -11.72 -7.07
N ARG A 525 19.37 -11.66 -7.45
CA ARG A 525 20.15 -12.89 -7.66
C ARG A 525 20.32 -13.72 -6.41
N ASN A 526 20.45 -13.10 -5.23
CA ASN A 526 20.83 -13.75 -4.00
C ASN A 526 19.79 -13.66 -2.87
N VAL A 527 18.75 -12.84 -3.03
CA VAL A 527 17.77 -12.54 -2.00
C VAL A 527 16.37 -12.76 -2.54
N ILE A 528 15.58 -13.62 -1.89
CA ILE A 528 14.15 -13.71 -2.11
C ILE A 528 13.51 -12.46 -1.48
N THR A 529 12.87 -11.63 -2.29
CA THR A 529 12.20 -10.40 -1.81
C THR A 529 10.70 -10.55 -1.62
N ALA A 530 10.06 -11.49 -2.33
CA ALA A 530 8.66 -11.86 -2.07
C ALA A 530 8.38 -13.30 -2.52
N LEU A 531 7.50 -13.96 -1.77
CA LEU A 531 7.09 -15.33 -2.05
C LEU A 531 5.61 -15.50 -1.70
N GLN A 532 4.87 -16.18 -2.59
CA GLN A 532 3.48 -16.53 -2.37
C GLN A 532 3.22 -17.95 -2.86
N LEU A 533 2.80 -18.84 -1.95
CA LEU A 533 2.43 -20.23 -2.24
C LEU A 533 0.94 -20.44 -1.94
N ASP A 534 0.22 -21.03 -2.88
CA ASP A 534 -1.15 -21.50 -2.74
C ASP A 534 -1.23 -22.96 -3.17
N MET A 535 -1.60 -23.85 -2.25
CA MET A 535 -1.85 -25.25 -2.54
C MET A 535 -3.33 -25.49 -2.80
N LYS A 536 -3.63 -26.33 -3.77
CA LYS A 536 -5.00 -26.78 -4.13
C LYS A 536 -5.25 -28.24 -3.77
N ILE A 537 -4.24 -28.88 -3.19
CA ILE A 537 -4.28 -30.27 -2.70
C ILE A 537 -3.84 -30.32 -1.24
N GLU A 538 -4.05 -31.47 -0.59
CA GLU A 538 -3.65 -31.75 0.78
C GLU A 538 -2.14 -31.93 0.89
N GLY A 539 -1.39 -30.85 0.80
CA GLY A 539 0.01 -30.83 1.20
C GLY A 539 1.07 -31.12 0.14
N LEU A 540 2.27 -30.69 0.47
CA LEU A 540 3.45 -30.83 -0.37
C LEU A 540 4.61 -31.41 0.45
N PRO A 541 5.27 -32.49 -0.03
CA PRO A 541 6.51 -32.95 0.56
C PRO A 541 7.59 -31.86 0.55
N ALA A 542 8.37 -31.76 1.62
CA ALA A 542 9.37 -30.70 1.79
C ALA A 542 10.44 -30.69 0.69
N ASP A 543 10.82 -31.86 0.20
CA ASP A 543 11.79 -32.01 -0.89
C ASP A 543 11.26 -31.48 -2.23
N VAL A 544 9.95 -31.62 -2.48
CA VAL A 544 9.29 -31.07 -3.69
C VAL A 544 9.24 -29.55 -3.61
N LEU A 545 8.94 -28.96 -2.44
CA LEU A 545 8.96 -27.52 -2.24
C LEU A 545 10.38 -26.95 -2.45
N ARG A 546 11.39 -27.60 -1.87
CA ARG A 546 12.80 -27.21 -2.02
C ARG A 546 13.25 -27.29 -3.49
N LYS A 547 12.82 -28.33 -4.22
CA LYS A 547 13.05 -28.46 -5.66
C LYS A 547 12.39 -27.31 -6.43
N ALA A 548 11.13 -26.97 -6.11
CA ALA A 548 10.42 -25.88 -6.75
C ALA A 548 11.09 -24.50 -6.51
N LEU A 549 11.59 -24.26 -5.31
CA LEU A 549 12.37 -23.06 -4.97
C LEU A 549 13.66 -22.96 -5.79
N ASN A 550 14.46 -24.02 -5.86
CA ASN A 550 15.69 -24.04 -6.67
C ASN A 550 15.40 -23.85 -8.16
N GLN A 551 14.34 -24.49 -8.68
CA GLN A 551 13.93 -24.32 -10.07
C GLN A 551 13.43 -22.88 -10.36
N ALA A 552 12.78 -22.23 -9.38
CA ALA A 552 12.42 -20.82 -9.45
C ALA A 552 13.63 -19.89 -9.42
N MET A 553 14.69 -20.23 -8.68
CA MET A 553 15.96 -19.51 -8.66
C MET A 553 16.61 -19.51 -10.04
N ASP A 554 16.73 -20.68 -10.69
CA ASP A 554 17.31 -20.79 -12.05
C ASP A 554 16.52 -19.94 -13.06
N ALA A 555 15.18 -19.99 -12.99
CA ALA A 555 14.31 -19.20 -13.84
C ALA A 555 14.48 -17.70 -13.59
N ARG A 556 14.58 -17.29 -12.35
CA ARG A 556 14.77 -15.90 -11.95
C ARG A 556 16.09 -15.35 -12.44
N HIS A 557 17.19 -16.13 -12.34
CA HIS A 557 18.49 -15.75 -12.87
C HIS A 557 18.45 -15.52 -14.38
N HIS A 558 17.80 -16.42 -15.12
CA HIS A 558 17.64 -16.25 -16.58
C HIS A 558 16.87 -14.96 -16.94
N ILE A 559 15.80 -14.64 -16.17
CA ILE A 559 15.04 -13.41 -16.38
C ILE A 559 15.88 -12.18 -16.06
N LEU A 560 16.65 -12.21 -14.97
CA LEU A 560 17.55 -11.12 -14.58
C LEU A 560 18.60 -10.82 -15.65
N ASP A 561 19.19 -11.85 -16.30
CA ASP A 561 20.14 -11.67 -17.38
C ASP A 561 19.52 -10.86 -18.55
N ILE A 562 18.27 -11.15 -18.93
CA ILE A 562 17.55 -10.42 -20.00
C ILE A 562 17.22 -8.97 -19.55
N MET A 563 16.88 -8.79 -18.29
CA MET A 563 16.60 -7.44 -17.75
C MET A 563 17.87 -6.60 -17.70
N GLU A 564 19.01 -7.17 -17.28
CA GLU A 564 20.32 -6.52 -17.28
C GLU A 564 20.80 -6.17 -18.70
N ASP A 565 20.53 -7.04 -19.70
CA ASP A 565 20.79 -6.74 -21.10
C ASP A 565 19.97 -5.53 -21.61
N THR A 566 18.78 -5.31 -21.05
CA THR A 566 17.91 -4.18 -21.42
C THR A 566 18.34 -2.89 -20.76
N ILE A 567 18.65 -2.91 -19.47
CA ILE A 567 19.18 -1.79 -18.68
C ILE A 567 19.98 -2.33 -17.49
N ALA A 568 21.31 -2.19 -17.54
CA ALA A 568 22.21 -2.74 -16.52
C ALA A 568 22.36 -1.83 -15.29
N GLN A 569 22.13 -0.52 -15.44
CA GLN A 569 22.27 0.48 -14.39
C GLN A 569 21.13 1.49 -14.49
N PRO A 570 20.69 2.09 -13.38
CA PRO A 570 19.74 3.19 -13.43
C PRO A 570 20.18 4.31 -14.37
N ALA A 571 19.23 4.96 -15.04
CA ALA A 571 19.53 6.09 -15.90
C ALA A 571 20.32 7.17 -15.14
N GLU A 572 21.38 7.71 -15.76
CA GLU A 572 22.28 8.69 -15.11
C GLU A 572 21.59 10.00 -14.74
N SER A 573 20.47 10.31 -15.38
CA SER A 573 19.66 11.50 -15.10
C SER A 573 18.18 11.17 -15.10
N LEU A 574 17.43 11.89 -14.28
CA LEU A 574 15.98 11.81 -14.29
C LEU A 574 15.43 12.31 -15.65
N SER A 575 14.24 11.83 -16.01
CA SER A 575 13.48 12.36 -17.15
C SER A 575 13.33 13.89 -17.04
N GLY A 576 13.41 14.60 -18.18
CA GLY A 576 13.18 16.04 -18.21
C GLY A 576 11.79 16.48 -17.70
N ASN A 577 10.83 15.55 -17.63
CA ASN A 577 9.49 15.79 -17.08
C ASN A 577 9.40 15.50 -15.57
N ALA A 578 10.41 14.83 -14.98
CA ALA A 578 10.44 14.56 -13.55
C ALA A 578 10.86 15.81 -12.76
N PRO A 579 10.24 16.09 -11.60
CA PRO A 579 10.69 17.18 -10.76
C PRO A 579 12.10 16.90 -10.25
N ARG A 580 12.97 17.90 -10.33
CA ARG A 580 14.26 17.88 -9.64
C ARG A 580 14.04 18.37 -8.22
N LEU A 581 14.71 17.77 -7.27
CA LEU A 581 14.63 18.14 -5.86
C LEU A 581 16.01 18.61 -5.36
N GLU A 582 16.00 19.69 -4.59
CA GLU A 582 17.17 20.15 -3.85
C GLU A 582 16.79 20.33 -2.39
N THR A 583 17.61 19.81 -1.49
CA THR A 583 17.37 19.85 -0.05
C THR A 583 18.32 20.82 0.63
N ILE A 584 17.82 21.58 1.62
CA ILE A 584 18.57 22.54 2.42
C ILE A 584 18.25 22.26 3.88
N GLU A 585 19.27 21.99 4.69
CA GLU A 585 19.10 21.86 6.14
C GLU A 585 18.95 23.26 6.77
N LEU A 586 17.80 23.53 7.37
CA LEU A 586 17.52 24.81 8.02
C LEU A 586 18.00 24.83 9.46
N PRO A 587 18.67 25.90 9.91
CA PRO A 587 18.86 26.14 11.33
C PRO A 587 17.51 26.19 12.05
N LYS A 588 17.37 25.52 13.20
CA LYS A 588 16.08 25.39 13.93
C LYS A 588 15.44 26.74 14.29
N ASP A 589 16.24 27.74 14.55
CA ASP A 589 15.82 29.12 14.85
C ASP A 589 15.32 29.86 13.60
N LYS A 590 15.68 29.42 12.39
CA LYS A 590 15.32 30.03 11.11
C LYS A 590 14.07 29.43 10.44
N ILE A 591 13.64 28.25 10.85
CA ILE A 591 12.46 27.58 10.27
C ILE A 591 11.23 28.50 10.28
N GLY A 592 10.98 29.16 11.42
CA GLY A 592 9.84 30.09 11.54
C GLY A 592 9.97 31.34 10.65
N GLU A 593 11.18 31.83 10.39
CA GLU A 593 11.43 32.95 9.49
C GLU A 593 11.22 32.56 8.03
N VAL A 594 11.68 31.37 7.62
CA VAL A 594 11.48 30.85 6.26
C VAL A 594 9.99 30.58 5.98
N ILE A 595 9.27 30.00 6.95
CA ILE A 595 7.80 29.78 6.81
C ILE A 595 7.07 31.14 6.73
N GLY A 596 7.44 32.08 7.60
CA GLY A 596 6.77 33.34 7.74
C GLY A 596 5.37 33.27 8.35
N PRO A 597 4.74 34.40 8.72
CA PRO A 597 3.41 34.41 9.30
C PRO A 597 2.35 33.76 8.39
N LYS A 598 1.73 32.68 8.84
CA LYS A 598 0.73 31.88 8.08
C LYS A 598 1.25 31.35 6.72
N GLY A 599 2.53 31.05 6.64
CA GLY A 599 3.17 30.53 5.42
C GLY A 599 3.39 31.59 4.32
N LYS A 600 3.42 32.88 4.67
CA LYS A 600 3.51 33.97 3.68
C LYS A 600 4.82 33.95 2.90
N ASN A 601 5.95 33.62 3.55
CA ASN A 601 7.24 33.63 2.88
C ASN A 601 7.39 32.43 1.94
N ILE A 602 6.93 31.24 2.34
CA ILE A 602 6.88 30.06 1.46
C ILE A 602 6.07 30.37 0.21
N LYS A 603 4.84 30.89 0.37
CA LYS A 603 3.99 31.24 -0.77
C LYS A 603 4.64 32.28 -1.69
N LYS A 604 5.33 33.26 -1.12
CA LYS A 604 6.07 34.24 -1.90
C LYS A 604 7.18 33.60 -2.72
N ILE A 605 7.94 32.68 -2.13
CA ILE A 605 9.00 31.94 -2.84
C ILE A 605 8.37 31.14 -4.00
N GLU A 606 7.30 30.39 -3.72
CA GLU A 606 6.59 29.59 -4.74
C GLU A 606 6.03 30.43 -5.89
N GLU A 607 5.42 31.60 -5.57
CA GLU A 607 4.81 32.50 -6.55
C GLU A 607 5.86 33.23 -7.41
N GLU A 608 7.00 33.62 -6.84
CA GLU A 608 8.03 34.39 -7.54
C GLU A 608 8.98 33.50 -8.35
N THR A 609 9.23 32.26 -7.92
CA THR A 609 10.21 31.36 -8.56
C THR A 609 9.57 30.25 -9.38
N GLY A 610 8.31 29.89 -9.09
CA GLY A 610 7.64 28.74 -9.70
C GLY A 610 8.12 27.39 -9.14
N CYS A 611 8.98 27.37 -8.11
CA CYS A 611 9.33 26.15 -7.41
C CYS A 611 8.33 25.83 -6.30
N SER A 612 8.16 24.56 -5.99
CA SER A 612 7.42 24.11 -4.81
C SER A 612 8.35 24.02 -3.61
N VAL A 613 7.86 24.40 -2.42
CA VAL A 613 8.66 24.42 -1.18
C VAL A 613 8.00 23.54 -0.12
N GLU A 614 8.74 22.60 0.44
CA GLU A 614 8.32 21.78 1.58
C GLU A 614 9.34 21.88 2.71
N ILE A 615 8.86 21.84 3.95
CA ILE A 615 9.72 21.77 5.15
C ILE A 615 9.17 20.64 6.00
N ASP A 616 10.03 19.69 6.34
CA ASP A 616 9.66 18.59 7.23
C ASP A 616 9.84 18.95 8.71
N ASP A 617 9.40 18.03 9.59
CA ASP A 617 9.49 18.23 11.05
C ASP A 617 10.94 18.26 11.57
N ASP A 618 11.89 17.71 10.81
CA ASP A 618 13.32 17.72 11.14
C ASP A 618 14.02 19.03 10.70
N GLY A 619 13.31 19.87 9.93
CA GLY A 619 13.82 21.16 9.46
C GLY A 619 14.54 21.07 8.12
N ILE A 620 14.36 19.97 7.36
CA ILE A 620 14.89 19.85 6.01
C ILE A 620 13.89 20.53 5.06
N LEU A 621 14.36 21.60 4.38
CA LEU A 621 13.62 22.26 3.33
C LEU A 621 13.93 21.59 2.00
N THR A 622 12.89 21.21 1.26
CA THR A 622 12.98 20.65 -0.09
C THR A 622 12.38 21.61 -1.11
N LEU A 623 13.17 22.00 -2.08
CA LEU A 623 12.75 22.75 -3.28
C LEU A 623 12.53 21.76 -4.42
N GLY A 624 11.42 21.91 -5.14
CA GLY A 624 11.09 21.02 -6.26
C GLY A 624 10.55 21.77 -7.48
N SER A 625 11.12 21.52 -8.65
CA SER A 625 10.65 22.04 -9.93
C SER A 625 11.14 21.19 -11.10
N THR A 626 10.48 21.24 -12.24
CA THR A 626 10.99 20.71 -13.51
C THR A 626 12.06 21.62 -14.12
N GLU A 627 12.08 22.91 -13.76
CA GLU A 627 12.99 23.94 -14.24
C GLU A 627 14.13 24.18 -13.25
N GLU A 628 15.38 24.04 -13.70
CA GLU A 628 16.57 24.19 -12.85
C GLU A 628 16.74 25.63 -12.38
N GLU A 629 16.42 26.61 -13.25
CA GLU A 629 16.44 28.02 -12.90
C GLU A 629 15.48 28.37 -11.75
N ALA A 630 14.31 27.71 -11.70
CA ALA A 630 13.33 27.92 -10.64
C ALA A 630 13.89 27.45 -9.28
N ILE A 631 14.56 26.31 -9.25
CA ILE A 631 15.20 25.77 -8.02
C ILE A 631 16.32 26.70 -7.57
N ALA A 632 17.20 27.15 -8.49
CA ALA A 632 18.29 28.06 -8.19
C ALA A 632 17.77 29.38 -7.60
N ALA A 633 16.72 29.96 -8.20
CA ALA A 633 16.07 31.16 -7.68
C ALA A 633 15.42 30.93 -6.31
N GLY A 634 14.75 29.78 -6.12
CA GLY A 634 14.18 29.40 -4.82
C GLY A 634 15.24 29.26 -3.74
N LYS A 635 16.33 28.60 -4.06
CA LYS A 635 17.49 28.48 -3.17
C LYS A 635 18.07 29.83 -2.78
N GLU A 636 18.26 30.72 -3.75
CA GLU A 636 18.74 32.07 -3.49
C GLU A 636 17.82 32.81 -2.53
N MET A 637 16.50 32.77 -2.75
CA MET A 637 15.51 33.41 -1.87
C MET A 637 15.52 32.82 -0.45
N VAL A 638 15.66 31.51 -0.32
CA VAL A 638 15.76 30.82 0.98
C VAL A 638 17.06 31.25 1.69
N MET A 639 18.19 31.24 0.98
CA MET A 639 19.48 31.63 1.55
C MET A 639 19.49 33.09 2.01
N LEU A 640 18.82 34.00 1.29
CA LEU A 640 18.64 35.40 1.71
C LEU A 640 17.85 35.55 3.03
N ILE A 641 17.00 34.58 3.37
CA ILE A 641 16.27 34.56 4.65
C ILE A 641 17.14 33.97 5.75
N ILE A 642 17.90 32.91 5.46
CA ILE A 642 18.73 32.19 6.44
C ILE A 642 19.97 33.05 6.81
N ASP A 643 20.63 33.56 5.80
CA ASP A 643 21.87 34.35 5.91
C ASP A 643 21.73 35.66 5.10
N PRO A 644 20.94 36.61 5.60
CA PRO A 644 20.76 37.88 4.91
C PRO A 644 22.09 38.63 4.85
N PRO A 645 22.43 39.22 3.69
CA PRO A 645 23.67 39.97 3.54
C PRO A 645 23.80 41.08 4.60
N GLU A 646 25.00 41.20 5.21
CA GLU A 646 25.24 42.24 6.19
C GLU A 646 25.51 43.57 5.49
N ALA A 647 24.92 44.65 6.02
CA ALA A 647 25.15 45.98 5.54
C ALA A 647 26.56 46.42 6.04
N GLU A 648 27.36 47.05 5.17
CA GLU A 648 28.68 47.55 5.50
C GLU A 648 28.62 49.05 5.84
N VAL A 649 29.27 49.44 6.95
CA VAL A 649 29.40 50.86 7.34
C VAL A 649 30.22 51.61 6.32
N GLY A 650 29.65 52.69 5.79
CA GLY A 650 30.24 53.51 4.74
C GLY A 650 29.91 53.11 3.32
N ALA A 651 29.21 51.97 3.12
CA ALA A 651 28.74 51.56 1.79
C ALA A 651 27.47 52.31 1.38
N GLN A 652 27.28 52.43 0.07
CA GLN A 652 26.08 53.04 -0.55
C GLN A 652 25.15 51.95 -1.06
N TYR A 653 23.84 52.14 -0.80
CA TYR A 653 22.79 51.26 -1.27
C TYR A 653 21.66 52.01 -1.95
N ASP A 654 21.10 51.42 -2.96
CA ASP A 654 19.83 51.88 -3.55
C ASP A 654 18.66 51.29 -2.71
N GLY A 655 18.13 52.10 -1.80
CA GLY A 655 17.11 51.63 -0.86
C GLY A 655 15.71 52.04 -1.27
N GLU A 656 14.68 51.26 -0.86
CA GLU A 656 13.28 51.56 -1.04
C GLU A 656 12.61 51.82 0.31
N VAL A 657 11.80 52.90 0.39
CA VAL A 657 11.11 53.28 1.62
C VAL A 657 9.98 52.28 1.89
N VAL A 658 10.10 51.50 2.98
CA VAL A 658 9.12 50.49 3.39
C VAL A 658 8.14 50.98 4.44
N SER A 659 8.49 52.04 5.21
CA SER A 659 7.63 52.64 6.23
C SER A 659 8.06 54.06 6.56
N VAL A 660 7.10 54.93 6.78
CA VAL A 660 7.35 56.33 7.19
C VAL A 660 6.82 56.56 8.60
N ALA A 661 7.65 57.11 9.46
CA ALA A 661 7.30 57.46 10.83
C ALA A 661 7.57 58.97 11.07
N THR A 662 7.02 59.56 12.12
CA THR A 662 7.18 60.98 12.45
C THR A 662 8.63 61.42 12.70
N TYR A 663 9.52 60.47 12.99
CA TYR A 663 10.94 60.67 13.27
C TYR A 663 11.88 60.22 12.13
N GLY A 664 11.37 59.68 11.04
CA GLY A 664 12.18 59.25 9.90
C GLY A 664 11.48 58.20 9.03
N ALA A 665 12.21 57.73 8.02
CA ALA A 665 11.77 56.68 7.11
C ALA A 665 12.58 55.41 7.33
N PHE A 666 11.93 54.25 7.32
CA PHE A 666 12.61 52.99 7.23
C PHE A 666 12.81 52.63 5.75
N ILE A 667 14.05 52.36 5.41
CA ILE A 667 14.46 52.11 4.03
C ILE A 667 15.04 50.68 3.99
N ASN A 668 14.47 49.87 3.14
CA ASN A 668 15.04 48.54 2.84
C ASN A 668 16.26 48.74 1.93
N ILE A 669 17.44 48.42 2.43
CA ILE A 669 18.73 48.59 1.73
C ILE A 669 19.30 47.29 1.16
N LEU A 670 18.92 46.18 1.77
CA LEU A 670 19.26 44.81 1.35
C LEU A 670 18.09 43.88 1.68
N PRO A 671 17.95 42.75 1.02
CA PRO A 671 16.89 41.77 1.36
C PRO A 671 16.88 41.46 2.86
N GLY A 672 15.76 41.73 3.53
CA GLY A 672 15.56 41.50 4.97
C GLY A 672 16.28 42.47 5.89
N ARG A 673 16.90 43.59 5.37
CA ARG A 673 17.61 44.60 6.16
C ARG A 673 17.03 45.99 5.91
N ASP A 674 16.38 46.50 6.93
CA ASP A 674 15.88 47.87 6.95
C ASP A 674 16.81 48.79 7.78
N GLY A 675 17.07 49.95 7.25
CA GLY A 675 17.80 51.02 7.97
C GLY A 675 16.91 52.22 8.25
N LEU A 676 17.18 52.93 9.31
CA LEU A 676 16.47 54.15 9.65
C LEU A 676 17.19 55.39 9.08
N LEU A 677 16.53 56.06 8.15
CA LEU A 677 16.90 57.40 7.76
C LEU A 677 16.12 58.38 8.65
N HIS A 678 16.83 58.95 9.66
CA HIS A 678 16.24 59.87 10.63
C HIS A 678 15.90 61.19 9.97
N VAL A 679 14.76 61.78 10.31
CA VAL A 679 14.27 63.08 9.73
C VAL A 679 15.30 64.20 9.77
N SER A 680 16.19 64.20 10.76
CA SER A 680 17.26 65.21 10.85
C SER A 680 18.34 65.12 9.78
N LYS A 681 18.36 63.97 9.05
CA LYS A 681 19.34 63.70 8.00
C LYS A 681 18.74 63.82 6.59
N PHE A 682 17.46 64.16 6.46
CA PHE A 682 16.79 64.31 5.14
C PHE A 682 17.46 65.42 4.29
N HIS A 683 17.92 66.50 4.95
CA HIS A 683 18.59 67.64 4.29
C HIS A 683 19.60 68.29 5.23
N SER A 684 20.76 68.68 4.67
CA SER A 684 21.87 69.18 5.42
C SER A 684 21.64 70.57 6.08
N SER A 685 20.76 71.40 5.51
CA SER A 685 20.53 72.80 5.94
C SER A 685 19.06 73.11 6.28
N LYS A 686 18.11 72.31 5.92
CA LYS A 686 16.66 72.50 6.13
C LYS A 686 16.13 71.59 7.19
N ARG A 687 15.23 72.08 8.03
CA ARG A 687 14.58 71.30 9.07
C ARG A 687 13.19 70.80 8.60
N VAL A 688 12.98 69.52 8.69
CA VAL A 688 11.73 68.84 8.28
C VAL A 688 10.85 68.61 9.51
N ASN A 689 9.59 69.03 9.46
CA ASN A 689 8.63 68.82 10.55
C ASN A 689 7.55 67.79 10.18
N ASN A 690 7.39 67.44 8.89
CA ASN A 690 6.49 66.42 8.42
C ASN A 690 7.22 65.47 7.47
N THR A 691 7.51 64.27 7.89
CA THR A 691 8.24 63.26 7.13
C THR A 691 7.42 62.73 5.95
N GLU A 692 6.08 62.56 6.11
CA GLU A 692 5.19 62.05 5.08
C GLU A 692 5.02 62.97 3.86
N ALA A 693 5.36 64.28 4.05
CA ALA A 693 5.37 65.27 2.97
C ALA A 693 6.65 65.26 2.11
N VAL A 694 7.72 64.56 2.61
CA VAL A 694 9.02 64.53 1.91
C VAL A 694 9.27 63.16 1.28
N VAL A 695 8.84 62.06 1.95
CA VAL A 695 9.06 60.70 1.44
C VAL A 695 7.78 59.87 1.60
N SER A 696 7.53 59.02 0.63
CA SER A 696 6.38 58.09 0.59
C SER A 696 6.88 56.65 0.52
N VAL A 697 6.04 55.73 0.99
CA VAL A 697 6.33 54.29 0.85
C VAL A 697 6.44 53.92 -0.63
N GLY A 698 7.53 53.25 -1.01
CA GLY A 698 7.87 52.92 -2.39
C GLY A 698 8.86 53.83 -3.07
N ASP A 699 9.25 54.95 -2.41
CA ASP A 699 10.28 55.85 -2.96
C ASP A 699 11.66 55.20 -2.94
N LYS A 700 12.42 55.37 -4.02
CA LYS A 700 13.75 54.85 -4.16
C LYS A 700 14.75 55.96 -3.81
N ILE A 701 15.56 55.73 -2.76
CA ILE A 701 16.52 56.70 -2.22
C ILE A 701 17.90 56.05 -2.11
N LYS A 702 18.90 56.69 -2.70
CA LYS A 702 20.31 56.28 -2.45
C LYS A 702 20.76 56.70 -1.06
N VAL A 703 21.20 55.75 -0.27
CA VAL A 703 21.58 55.98 1.12
C VAL A 703 22.95 55.43 1.42
N ASN A 704 23.65 56.09 2.33
CA ASN A 704 24.90 55.62 2.97
C ASN A 704 24.55 54.96 4.31
N VAL A 705 25.29 53.93 4.69
CA VAL A 705 25.25 53.33 6.04
C VAL A 705 26.21 54.09 6.94
N ASP A 706 25.69 54.84 7.89
CA ASP A 706 26.52 55.67 8.79
C ASP A 706 27.05 54.88 9.99
N SER A 707 26.20 54.02 10.57
CA SER A 707 26.58 53.15 11.70
C SER A 707 25.63 51.96 11.83
N ILE A 708 26.14 50.92 12.45
CA ILE A 708 25.36 49.73 12.82
C ILE A 708 25.56 49.51 14.31
N GLU A 709 24.51 49.72 15.11
CA GLU A 709 24.56 49.54 16.56
C GLU A 709 23.41 48.60 17.02
N ASN A 710 23.75 47.51 17.69
CA ASN A 710 22.80 46.51 18.17
C ASN A 710 21.85 46.03 17.05
N GLY A 711 22.37 45.78 15.83
CA GLY A 711 21.59 45.32 14.67
C GLY A 711 20.71 46.40 14.01
N LYS A 712 20.75 47.66 14.48
CA LYS A 712 20.03 48.78 13.88
C LYS A 712 20.95 49.55 12.95
N VAL A 713 20.55 49.68 11.70
CA VAL A 713 21.29 50.39 10.66
C VAL A 713 20.83 51.85 10.64
N SER A 714 21.75 52.78 10.81
CA SER A 714 21.48 54.22 10.67
C SER A 714 21.95 54.68 9.28
N LEU A 715 21.05 55.39 8.60
CA LEU A 715 21.25 55.82 7.22
C LEU A 715 21.36 57.33 7.10
N SER A 716 22.07 57.78 6.07
CA SER A 716 21.99 59.13 5.55
C SER A 716 21.79 59.09 4.04
N PRO A 717 21.08 60.07 3.43
CA PRO A 717 20.94 60.10 1.99
C PRO A 717 22.26 60.47 1.34
N VAL A 718 22.51 59.97 0.14
CA VAL A 718 23.73 60.37 -0.64
C VAL A 718 23.61 61.79 -1.13
N GLU A 719 22.40 62.20 -1.48
CA GLU A 719 22.07 63.59 -1.85
C GLU A 719 20.92 64.08 -0.98
N ASP A 720 20.95 65.35 -0.61
CA ASP A 720 19.90 65.99 0.18
C ASP A 720 18.54 65.80 -0.50
N LEU A 721 17.50 65.38 0.25
CA LEU A 721 16.17 65.21 -0.26
C LEU A 721 15.49 66.55 -0.60
N GLU A 722 14.71 66.63 -1.66
CA GLU A 722 13.92 67.80 -1.94
C GLU A 722 12.81 68.00 -0.88
N ILE A 723 12.82 69.15 -0.22
CA ILE A 723 11.85 69.46 0.84
C ILE A 723 10.83 70.45 0.28
N PRO A 724 9.56 70.03 0.12
CA PRO A 724 8.47 70.93 -0.26
C PRO A 724 8.27 72.06 0.76
N GLU A 725 7.87 73.23 0.32
CA GLU A 725 7.63 74.43 1.20
C GLU A 725 6.66 74.10 2.36
N GLU A 726 5.75 73.16 2.18
CA GLU A 726 4.77 72.73 3.16
C GLU A 726 5.38 71.87 4.30
N ALA A 727 6.59 71.33 4.10
CA ALA A 727 7.31 70.47 5.05
C ALA A 727 8.42 71.22 5.79
N GLU A 728 8.79 72.50 5.43
CA GLU A 728 9.77 73.33 6.07
C GLU A 728 9.33 73.84 7.44
N GLY A 729 10.15 73.66 8.48
CA GLY A 729 9.90 74.19 9.81
C GLY A 729 10.23 75.64 9.92
N GLY A 730 9.23 76.54 9.93
CA GLY A 730 9.41 77.97 10.19
C GLY A 730 9.84 78.27 11.62
N ASP A 731 10.85 79.14 11.77
CA ASP A 731 11.34 79.69 13.08
C ASP A 731 10.22 80.53 13.73
N SER A 732 9.57 80.05 14.78
CA SER A 732 8.80 80.90 15.68
C SER A 732 9.49 81.00 17.03
N LYS A 733 10.11 82.15 17.29
CA LYS A 733 10.57 82.60 18.60
C LYS A 733 9.40 82.94 19.50
N ASN A 734 9.53 82.53 20.78
CA ASN A 734 8.99 83.08 22.03
C ASN A 734 7.48 82.94 22.33
N SER A 735 7.13 82.25 23.37
CA SER A 735 6.80 82.88 24.67
C SER A 735 6.66 81.82 25.78
N ARG A 736 7.28 82.21 26.89
CA ARG A 736 7.16 81.57 28.22
C ARG A 736 5.72 81.66 28.71
N ASP A 737 5.19 80.68 29.38
CA ASP A 737 4.98 80.70 30.85
C ASP A 737 4.08 79.55 31.32
N ARG A 738 4.57 78.99 32.45
CA ARG A 738 3.85 78.44 33.60
C ARG A 738 3.15 77.08 33.55
N LYS A 739 3.83 76.16 34.20
CA LYS A 739 3.31 75.11 35.10
C LYS A 739 2.49 75.72 36.25
N PRO A 740 1.75 75.01 37.15
CA PRO A 740 1.75 73.55 37.37
C PRO A 740 0.39 72.97 37.84
N SER A 741 0.32 71.73 38.01
CA SER A 741 0.03 70.95 39.22
C SER A 741 -0.96 69.80 39.08
N ARG A 742 -0.53 68.65 39.47
CA ARG A 742 -1.10 67.65 40.41
C ARG A 742 -2.60 67.38 40.28
N SER A 743 -3.11 66.15 40.24
CA SER A 743 -2.75 64.99 41.06
C SER A 743 -3.76 63.85 40.86
N ARG A 744 -3.27 62.65 41.05
CA ARG A 744 -3.86 61.52 41.72
C ARG A 744 -5.19 60.86 41.27
N ASN A 745 -4.99 59.60 40.98
CA ASN A 745 -5.68 58.42 41.57
C ASN A 745 -7.19 58.22 41.36
N GLY A 746 -7.48 57.00 40.95
CA GLY A 746 -8.72 56.40 41.31
C GLY A 746 -9.19 55.30 40.40
N ASN A 747 -8.65 54.17 40.55
CA ASN A 747 -9.28 52.84 40.65
C ASN A 747 -10.80 52.72 40.53
N ARG A 748 -11.24 51.69 39.83
CA ARG A 748 -12.34 50.73 40.06
C ARG A 748 -13.50 50.70 39.05
N ASN A 749 -13.55 49.51 38.50
CA ASN A 749 -14.74 48.58 38.40
C ASN A 749 -16.07 49.12 37.89
N GLY A 750 -16.59 48.35 36.98
CA GLY A 750 -18.03 48.07 36.98
C GLY A 750 -18.66 47.98 35.60
N ARG A 751 -18.84 46.79 35.15
CA ARG A 751 -20.08 46.16 34.72
C ARG A 751 -21.15 46.97 33.99
N ASP A 752 -21.49 46.34 32.88
CA ASP A 752 -22.84 46.03 32.38
C ASP A 752 -23.65 47.03 31.54
N LYS A 753 -24.09 46.46 30.48
CA LYS A 753 -25.41 46.47 29.81
C LYS A 753 -25.56 47.24 28.49
N LYS A 754 -25.84 46.37 27.49
CA LYS A 754 -26.98 46.39 26.52
C LYS A 754 -27.46 47.72 25.93
N SER A 755 -27.51 47.78 24.63
CA SER A 755 -28.71 47.74 23.75
C SER A 755 -28.33 48.24 22.35
N ASP A 756 -28.57 47.43 21.40
CA ASP A 756 -29.66 47.43 20.43
C ASP A 756 -29.66 48.59 19.39
N ASN A 757 -29.67 48.16 18.19
CA ASN A 757 -30.49 48.52 17.04
C ASN A 757 -29.77 48.94 15.74
N GLY A 758 -30.08 48.18 14.69
CA GLY A 758 -30.60 48.73 13.46
C GLY A 758 -29.83 48.55 12.18
N GLY A 759 -29.97 47.40 11.56
CA GLY A 759 -30.52 47.24 10.22
C GLY A 759 -29.73 47.72 8.97
N LYS A 760 -29.34 46.81 8.11
CA LYS A 760 -29.96 46.58 6.81
C LYS A 760 -29.26 45.46 6.04
N SER A 761 -30.11 44.60 5.53
CA SER A 761 -29.90 43.45 4.68
C SER A 761 -29.22 43.72 3.35
N SER A 762 -28.41 42.78 2.91
CA SER A 762 -28.37 42.42 1.47
C SER A 762 -28.29 40.90 1.33
N ASN A 763 -29.36 40.36 0.78
CA ASN A 763 -29.60 38.99 0.38
C ASN A 763 -28.50 38.48 -0.56
N ARG A 764 -27.83 37.37 -0.20
CA ARG A 764 -27.31 36.42 -1.16
C ARG A 764 -27.84 35.03 -0.78
N LYS A 765 -28.69 34.50 -1.66
CA LYS A 765 -29.23 33.15 -1.60
C LYS A 765 -28.09 32.14 -1.51
N ARG A 766 -28.07 31.33 -0.46
CA ARG A 766 -27.42 30.01 -0.43
C ARG A 766 -28.32 29.05 -1.17
N VAL A 767 -27.82 28.48 -2.26
CA VAL A 767 -28.38 27.29 -2.90
C VAL A 767 -27.95 26.10 -2.06
N SER A 768 -28.89 25.31 -1.58
CA SER A 768 -28.61 24.09 -0.85
C SER A 768 -28.30 22.97 -1.83
N PHE A 769 -27.36 22.11 -1.44
CA PHE A 769 -26.82 21.01 -2.22
C PHE A 769 -27.78 19.81 -2.39
N GLU A 770 -29.02 19.93 -1.95
CA GLU A 770 -30.05 18.87 -2.00
C GLU A 770 -30.86 18.83 -3.30
N ASP A 771 -30.80 19.87 -4.14
CA ASP A 771 -31.61 19.97 -5.36
C ASP A 771 -30.99 19.36 -6.64
N GLU A 772 -29.75 18.83 -6.57
CA GLU A 772 -29.10 18.18 -7.73
C GLU A 772 -29.08 16.65 -7.70
N PHE A 773 -29.57 16.01 -6.64
CA PHE A 773 -29.52 14.55 -6.50
C PHE A 773 -30.76 13.80 -7.05
N GLU A 774 -31.81 14.49 -7.45
CA GLU A 774 -33.05 13.88 -7.97
C GLU A 774 -33.18 13.86 -9.51
N LYS A 775 -32.17 14.24 -10.26
CA LYS A 775 -32.23 14.21 -11.74
C LYS A 775 -31.13 13.35 -12.38
N GLY A 776 -30.87 12.21 -11.83
CA GLY A 776 -29.86 11.31 -12.39
C GLY A 776 -30.03 9.86 -11.94
N LEU A 777 -31.22 9.30 -12.12
CA LEU A 777 -31.45 7.85 -12.15
C LEU A 777 -32.01 7.47 -13.53
#